data_53d53e7c543d75628f6b5922cfa567f1
#
_entry.id   53d53e7c543d75628f6b5922cfa567f1
#
_cell.length_a   1.000
_cell.length_b   1.000
_cell.length_c   1.000
_cell.angle_alpha   90.00
_cell.angle_beta   90.00
_cell.angle_gamma   90.00
#
_symmetry.space_group_name_H-M   'P 1'
#
loop_
_entity.id
_entity.type
_entity.pdbx_description
1 polymer ?
#
loop_
_entity_poly.entity_id
_entity_poly.type
_entity_poly.pdbx_seq_one_letter_code
_entity_poly.pdbx_strand_id
1 'polypeptide(L)'
;MVVIAGETGSGKTTQLPKICLEAGRGIRGTIGHTQPRRLAARTVAQRIADELGSPLGGTVGYTVRFADQVSDRTLIKLMTDGILLAEIQRDRRLLRYDTLILDEAHERSLNIDFLLGYLRELLPRRPDLKLIITSATIEPRRFSEHFANAPVIEVSGRTYPVEIRYRPLEIALPSATADDPDDPDHEIVRTETRDEVEAIVDAIAELEAEPPGDVLVFLSGEREIRDTAEALTGLKHTEVLPLYARLPTAEQQKVFAPHTGRRVVLATNVAETSLTVPGIRYVVDPGNARISRYSRRLKVQRLPIEPISQASAAQRAGRCGRVAPGVCIRLYSEAYFAARPRYTEPEILRTNLAAVLLQMAALQLGDIENFPFLDPPDRRSVRDGVQLLTELGAFDRQGAITERGRRLARLPVDPRLGRMILAAQTEGCVREMLVLAAALSIPDPRERPSDREEAARQKHARFADEHSDFMSYLNLWRYLREQRKELSGNQFRRLCRAEFLHYLRIREWQDLVGQLRGIAGELGITEESGEPADPARVHAALLAGLLSHVGMRREDSREFAGARNSRFVLAPGSVLSKRPPRWVVVAELIETTRLYGRTAARIQPEAVERVAGDLVQRSHSEPHWDPDRGEVMAYERVTLYGLPLVSRRRVGYARIDPVLARELFIRHALVEGDWHTRHRFFADNARLRGELEELEERARRRDLVVGDDDVYALYDARIPTDVVSARHFDAWWKKQRHQTPDLLTFTRADLLRTEETGDADRPDSWRAGDVTLPLTYRFQPGAADDGVTVHVPIDVLARLGGDEFAWQVPALREELVTALIRSLPKDLRRNFVPAPDTARAVLGAIDPAAEPLLPALQRELRRRSGVSVPIDAFDLDKLPAHLRMTFAVESTDGTELARGKDLRALQERLTTPARQAVADTVGACSAPGCAAGPTTSTNCPASCSAASTAARCGATRRSWTPALRST
;
A
#
# COMPACT_ATOMS: atom_id res chain seq x y z
N MET A 1 -32.11 -40.22 -11.52
CA MET A 1 -32.28 -38.96 -10.84
C MET A 1 -33.73 -38.48 -10.93
N VAL A 2 -34.20 -37.71 -9.92
CA VAL A 2 -35.55 -37.10 -9.90
C VAL A 2 -35.48 -35.73 -9.21
N VAL A 3 -36.29 -34.77 -9.70
CA VAL A 3 -36.50 -33.46 -9.08
C VAL A 3 -37.88 -33.49 -8.42
N ILE A 4 -37.94 -33.07 -7.14
CA ILE A 4 -39.18 -33.00 -6.38
C ILE A 4 -39.47 -31.55 -6.04
N ALA A 5 -40.49 -31.01 -6.67
CA ALA A 5 -40.93 -29.64 -6.47
C ALA A 5 -42.16 -29.62 -5.55
N GLY A 6 -42.22 -28.66 -4.66
CA GLY A 6 -43.39 -28.50 -3.80
C GLY A 6 -43.20 -27.41 -2.76
N GLU A 7 -44.32 -26.91 -2.24
CA GLU A 7 -44.29 -25.82 -1.24
C GLU A 7 -43.56 -26.21 0.06
N THR A 8 -43.07 -25.21 0.78
CA THR A 8 -42.45 -25.38 2.10
C THR A 8 -43.54 -25.92 3.05
N GLY A 9 -43.25 -27.02 3.74
CA GLY A 9 -44.23 -27.65 4.65
C GLY A 9 -44.99 -28.84 4.06
N SER A 10 -44.78 -29.18 2.78
CA SER A 10 -45.39 -30.37 2.16
C SER A 10 -44.81 -31.72 2.66
N GLY A 11 -43.92 -31.70 3.63
CA GLY A 11 -43.32 -32.91 4.20
C GLY A 11 -42.14 -33.50 3.45
N LYS A 12 -41.67 -32.91 2.32
CA LYS A 12 -40.57 -33.42 1.49
C LYS A 12 -39.34 -33.83 2.33
N THR A 13 -38.85 -32.91 3.12
CA THR A 13 -37.63 -33.06 3.93
C THR A 13 -37.68 -34.27 4.89
N THR A 14 -38.84 -34.57 5.51
CA THR A 14 -38.96 -35.65 6.50
C THR A 14 -39.40 -36.99 5.87
N GLN A 15 -40.16 -36.94 4.78
CA GLN A 15 -40.73 -38.16 4.17
C GLN A 15 -39.78 -38.79 3.16
N LEU A 16 -39.06 -38.02 2.34
CA LEU A 16 -38.23 -38.57 1.28
C LEU A 16 -37.17 -39.58 1.75
N PRO A 17 -36.42 -39.35 2.85
CA PRO A 17 -35.49 -40.37 3.33
C PRO A 17 -36.16 -41.67 3.72
N LYS A 18 -37.39 -41.61 4.26
CA LYS A 18 -38.18 -42.79 4.62
C LYS A 18 -38.69 -43.53 3.41
N ILE A 19 -39.21 -42.79 2.41
CA ILE A 19 -39.61 -43.36 1.12
C ILE A 19 -38.43 -44.06 0.44
N CYS A 20 -37.24 -43.50 0.52
CA CYS A 20 -36.03 -44.12 0.01
C CYS A 20 -35.75 -45.47 0.72
N LEU A 21 -35.90 -45.56 2.03
CA LEU A 21 -35.77 -46.82 2.77
C LEU A 21 -36.81 -47.87 2.34
N GLU A 22 -38.08 -47.46 2.23
CA GLU A 22 -39.16 -48.34 1.75
C GLU A 22 -38.89 -48.86 0.33
N ALA A 23 -38.27 -48.04 -0.52
CA ALA A 23 -37.81 -48.39 -1.87
C ALA A 23 -36.52 -49.24 -1.89
N GLY A 24 -36.05 -49.73 -0.74
CA GLY A 24 -34.87 -50.59 -0.62
C GLY A 24 -33.53 -49.88 -0.76
N ARG A 25 -33.51 -48.55 -0.63
CA ARG A 25 -32.26 -47.74 -0.57
C ARG A 25 -31.69 -47.76 0.84
N GLY A 26 -30.43 -47.45 0.99
CA GLY A 26 -29.74 -47.48 2.29
C GLY A 26 -29.15 -48.85 2.66
N ILE A 27 -29.41 -49.92 1.84
CA ILE A 27 -28.89 -51.27 2.09
C ILE A 27 -27.48 -51.47 1.51
N ARG A 28 -27.25 -50.92 0.32
CA ARG A 28 -25.96 -51.02 -0.40
C ARG A 28 -24.99 -49.86 -0.09
N GLY A 29 -25.47 -48.84 0.55
CA GLY A 29 -24.78 -47.65 0.92
C GLY A 29 -25.67 -46.76 1.77
N THR A 30 -25.20 -45.66 2.28
CA THR A 30 -25.97 -44.74 3.10
C THR A 30 -26.85 -43.82 2.22
N ILE A 31 -28.02 -43.44 2.70
CA ILE A 31 -28.81 -42.34 2.15
C ILE A 31 -28.26 -41.04 2.73
N GLY A 32 -27.54 -40.26 1.94
CA GLY A 32 -27.04 -38.93 2.32
C GLY A 32 -28.11 -37.87 2.08
N HIS A 33 -28.42 -37.04 3.04
CA HIS A 33 -29.40 -35.96 2.95
C HIS A 33 -28.79 -34.63 3.36
N THR A 34 -28.59 -33.72 2.39
CA THR A 34 -28.03 -32.41 2.72
C THR A 34 -29.07 -31.42 3.19
N GLN A 35 -28.66 -30.52 4.06
CA GLN A 35 -29.46 -29.40 4.56
C GLN A 35 -28.59 -28.12 4.52
N PRO A 36 -29.11 -26.98 4.12
CA PRO A 36 -28.31 -25.76 4.03
C PRO A 36 -27.86 -25.25 5.43
N ARG A 37 -28.56 -25.65 6.49
CA ARG A 37 -28.33 -25.14 7.86
C ARG A 37 -28.15 -26.24 8.88
N ARG A 38 -27.20 -26.06 9.79
CA ARG A 38 -26.83 -27.02 10.84
C ARG A 38 -28.00 -27.37 11.78
N LEU A 39 -28.80 -26.34 12.17
CA LEU A 39 -29.95 -26.57 13.03
C LEU A 39 -31.01 -27.42 12.32
N ALA A 40 -31.24 -27.14 11.03
CA ALA A 40 -32.17 -27.94 10.24
C ALA A 40 -31.72 -29.40 10.13
N ALA A 41 -30.44 -29.63 9.79
CA ALA A 41 -29.90 -31.00 9.70
C ALA A 41 -30.13 -31.81 11.01
N ARG A 42 -29.86 -31.20 12.17
CA ARG A 42 -30.07 -31.86 13.47
C ARG A 42 -31.55 -32.06 13.79
N THR A 43 -32.39 -31.03 13.63
CA THR A 43 -33.82 -31.09 14.00
C THR A 43 -34.57 -32.07 13.09
N VAL A 44 -34.26 -32.07 11.80
CA VAL A 44 -34.84 -33.02 10.86
C VAL A 44 -34.37 -34.45 11.15
N ALA A 45 -33.09 -34.65 11.49
CA ALA A 45 -32.58 -35.96 11.87
C ALA A 45 -33.32 -36.50 13.10
N GLN A 46 -33.49 -35.66 14.13
CA GLN A 46 -34.23 -36.05 15.33
C GLN A 46 -35.70 -36.42 14.98
N ARG A 47 -36.35 -35.59 14.17
CA ARG A 47 -37.74 -35.82 13.76
C ARG A 47 -37.90 -37.12 12.98
N ILE A 48 -37.02 -37.42 12.02
CA ILE A 48 -37.07 -38.70 11.28
C ILE A 48 -36.77 -39.87 12.22
N ALA A 49 -35.83 -39.76 13.15
CA ALA A 49 -35.50 -40.76 14.14
C ALA A 49 -36.72 -41.08 15.02
N ASP A 50 -37.40 -40.04 15.54
CA ASP A 50 -38.60 -40.15 16.36
C ASP A 50 -39.74 -40.84 15.58
N GLU A 51 -39.96 -40.46 14.34
CA GLU A 51 -40.99 -41.06 13.45
C GLU A 51 -40.68 -42.53 13.06
N LEU A 52 -39.41 -42.93 13.03
CA LEU A 52 -38.97 -44.31 12.81
C LEU A 52 -38.83 -45.12 14.10
N GLY A 53 -39.09 -44.51 15.27
CA GLY A 53 -38.96 -45.16 16.55
C GLY A 53 -37.50 -45.59 16.90
N SER A 54 -36.49 -44.89 16.34
CA SER A 54 -35.07 -45.22 16.43
C SER A 54 -34.34 -44.14 17.23
N PRO A 55 -33.36 -44.49 18.06
CA PRO A 55 -32.55 -43.49 18.72
C PRO A 55 -31.68 -42.73 17.71
N LEU A 56 -31.48 -41.46 17.91
CA LEU A 56 -30.59 -40.66 17.09
C LEU A 56 -29.14 -41.17 17.21
N GLY A 57 -28.46 -41.35 16.06
CA GLY A 57 -27.16 -42.02 15.96
C GLY A 57 -27.29 -43.54 15.69
N GLY A 58 -28.52 -44.10 15.72
CA GLY A 58 -28.87 -45.45 15.23
C GLY A 58 -29.09 -45.47 13.73
N THR A 59 -30.33 -45.88 13.31
CA THR A 59 -30.71 -45.90 11.91
C THR A 59 -30.63 -44.50 11.25
N VAL A 60 -30.93 -43.45 11.98
CA VAL A 60 -30.82 -42.06 11.55
C VAL A 60 -29.72 -41.35 12.34
N GLY A 61 -28.81 -40.78 11.63
CA GLY A 61 -27.74 -39.99 12.24
C GLY A 61 -27.56 -38.65 11.52
N TYR A 62 -26.72 -37.80 12.08
CA TYR A 62 -26.37 -36.54 11.42
C TYR A 62 -24.90 -36.20 11.61
N THR A 63 -24.36 -35.54 10.61
CA THR A 63 -23.01 -34.94 10.65
C THR A 63 -23.10 -33.48 10.27
N VAL A 64 -22.75 -32.58 11.18
CA VAL A 64 -22.62 -31.15 10.90
C VAL A 64 -21.24 -30.69 11.36
N ARG A 65 -20.85 -29.50 10.96
CA ARG A 65 -19.46 -29.01 11.14
C ARG A 65 -18.88 -29.19 12.55
N PHE A 66 -19.71 -29.40 13.59
CA PHE A 66 -19.23 -29.49 14.98
C PHE A 66 -19.88 -30.61 15.81
N ALA A 67 -20.67 -31.45 15.15
CA ALA A 67 -21.32 -32.56 15.84
C ALA A 67 -21.53 -33.71 14.86
N ASP A 68 -21.10 -34.89 15.32
CA ASP A 68 -21.29 -36.14 14.59
C ASP A 68 -22.02 -37.12 15.48
N GLN A 69 -23.18 -37.57 15.03
CA GLN A 69 -23.95 -38.63 15.67
C GLN A 69 -24.33 -39.66 14.60
N VAL A 70 -23.37 -40.44 14.18
CA VAL A 70 -23.53 -41.53 13.25
C VAL A 70 -22.87 -42.79 13.82
N SER A 71 -23.33 -43.96 13.39
CA SER A 71 -22.72 -45.25 13.72
C SER A 71 -22.67 -46.08 12.43
N ASP A 72 -22.08 -47.25 12.50
CA ASP A 72 -22.06 -48.24 11.39
C ASP A 72 -23.47 -48.73 11.02
N ARG A 73 -24.45 -48.50 11.92
CA ARG A 73 -25.87 -48.85 11.67
C ARG A 73 -26.66 -47.72 11.03
N THR A 74 -26.04 -46.59 10.72
CA THR A 74 -26.73 -45.39 10.17
C THR A 74 -27.02 -45.62 8.70
N LEU A 75 -28.32 -45.71 8.37
CA LEU A 75 -28.83 -45.84 6.98
C LEU A 75 -29.16 -44.48 6.37
N ILE A 76 -29.66 -43.55 7.21
CA ILE A 76 -29.97 -42.17 6.79
C ILE A 76 -29.03 -41.23 7.51
N LYS A 77 -28.19 -40.53 6.76
CA LYS A 77 -27.23 -39.56 7.30
C LYS A 77 -27.60 -38.17 6.81
N LEU A 78 -28.07 -37.35 7.75
CA LEU A 78 -28.24 -35.92 7.48
C LEU A 78 -26.94 -35.17 7.63
N MET A 79 -26.71 -34.17 6.79
CA MET A 79 -25.48 -33.41 6.83
C MET A 79 -25.69 -32.02 6.22
N THR A 80 -24.76 -31.09 6.50
CA THR A 80 -24.76 -29.83 5.72
C THR A 80 -24.04 -30.00 4.39
N ASP A 81 -24.37 -29.16 3.41
CA ASP A 81 -23.74 -29.14 2.07
C ASP A 81 -22.21 -29.10 2.15
N GLY A 82 -21.67 -28.30 3.08
CA GLY A 82 -20.23 -28.21 3.32
C GLY A 82 -19.59 -29.51 3.85
N ILE A 83 -20.35 -30.38 4.55
CA ILE A 83 -19.87 -31.70 4.97
C ILE A 83 -19.76 -32.63 3.77
N LEU A 84 -20.75 -32.65 2.89
CA LEU A 84 -20.67 -33.43 1.64
C LEU A 84 -19.48 -33.03 0.79
N LEU A 85 -19.21 -31.70 0.67
CA LEU A 85 -18.02 -31.19 -0.01
C LEU A 85 -16.70 -31.68 0.63
N ALA A 86 -16.63 -31.70 1.97
CA ALA A 86 -15.46 -32.21 2.67
C ALA A 86 -15.26 -33.73 2.47
N GLU A 87 -16.35 -34.49 2.35
CA GLU A 87 -16.30 -35.92 2.04
C GLU A 87 -15.83 -36.21 0.60
N ILE A 88 -16.20 -35.38 -0.38
CA ILE A 88 -15.69 -35.46 -1.75
C ILE A 88 -14.16 -35.36 -1.82
N GLN A 89 -13.52 -34.62 -0.91
CA GLN A 89 -12.07 -34.53 -0.87
C GLN A 89 -11.40 -35.88 -0.50
N ARG A 90 -12.07 -36.68 0.34
CA ARG A 90 -11.59 -38.01 0.79
C ARG A 90 -12.03 -39.12 -0.12
N ASP A 91 -13.27 -39.06 -0.59
CA ASP A 91 -13.89 -40.04 -1.50
C ASP A 91 -14.52 -39.34 -2.71
N ARG A 92 -13.72 -39.11 -3.76
CA ARG A 92 -14.17 -38.51 -5.02
C ARG A 92 -15.33 -39.22 -5.70
N ARG A 93 -15.55 -40.48 -5.42
CA ARG A 93 -16.63 -41.26 -6.03
C ARG A 93 -17.85 -41.41 -5.13
N LEU A 94 -17.80 -40.84 -3.91
CA LEU A 94 -18.88 -40.95 -2.92
C LEU A 94 -19.39 -42.40 -2.76
N LEU A 95 -18.46 -43.38 -2.68
CA LEU A 95 -18.75 -44.80 -2.66
C LEU A 95 -19.58 -45.22 -1.46
N ARG A 96 -19.53 -44.46 -0.37
CA ARG A 96 -20.32 -44.69 0.82
C ARG A 96 -21.83 -44.52 0.59
N TYR A 97 -22.26 -43.79 -0.44
CA TYR A 97 -23.63 -43.43 -0.67
C TYR A 97 -24.23 -44.22 -1.85
N ASP A 98 -25.44 -44.70 -1.64
CA ASP A 98 -26.25 -45.24 -2.72
C ASP A 98 -27.35 -44.28 -3.18
N THR A 99 -27.71 -43.35 -2.32
CA THR A 99 -28.71 -42.30 -2.61
C THR A 99 -28.23 -40.97 -1.99
N LEU A 100 -28.34 -39.88 -2.71
CA LEU A 100 -28.12 -38.51 -2.24
C LEU A 100 -29.40 -37.70 -2.43
N ILE A 101 -29.78 -36.96 -1.40
CA ILE A 101 -30.89 -36.00 -1.41
C ILE A 101 -30.27 -34.63 -1.20
N LEU A 102 -30.31 -33.77 -2.23
CA LEU A 102 -29.96 -32.36 -2.11
C LEU A 102 -31.22 -31.56 -1.79
N ASP A 103 -31.38 -31.19 -0.51
CA ASP A 103 -32.61 -30.51 -0.06
C ASP A 103 -32.47 -29.01 -0.15
N GLU A 104 -33.56 -28.31 -0.38
CA GLU A 104 -33.64 -26.85 -0.49
C GLU A 104 -32.68 -26.28 -1.59
N ALA A 105 -32.49 -26.99 -2.70
CA ALA A 105 -31.55 -26.62 -3.77
C ALA A 105 -31.82 -25.22 -4.37
N HIS A 106 -33.03 -24.70 -4.21
CA HIS A 106 -33.40 -23.36 -4.64
C HIS A 106 -32.77 -22.23 -3.80
N GLU A 107 -32.17 -22.52 -2.63
CA GLU A 107 -31.38 -21.51 -1.91
C GLU A 107 -30.12 -21.10 -2.70
N ARG A 108 -29.68 -21.92 -3.68
CA ARG A 108 -28.59 -21.60 -4.60
C ARG A 108 -27.35 -21.08 -3.87
N SER A 109 -27.02 -21.72 -2.73
CA SER A 109 -25.77 -21.43 -2.05
C SER A 109 -24.57 -21.85 -2.91
N LEU A 110 -23.41 -21.25 -2.68
CA LEU A 110 -22.17 -21.56 -3.38
C LEU A 110 -21.83 -23.06 -3.34
N ASN A 111 -22.07 -23.69 -2.21
CA ASN A 111 -21.86 -25.13 -2.03
C ASN A 111 -22.82 -25.96 -2.87
N ILE A 112 -24.10 -25.60 -2.89
CA ILE A 112 -25.12 -26.29 -3.67
C ILE A 112 -24.80 -26.21 -5.18
N ASP A 113 -24.44 -25.02 -5.67
CA ASP A 113 -24.10 -24.84 -7.09
C ASP A 113 -22.89 -25.69 -7.50
N PHE A 114 -21.88 -25.74 -6.61
CA PHE A 114 -20.74 -26.63 -6.83
C PHE A 114 -21.10 -28.09 -6.81
N LEU A 115 -21.94 -28.54 -5.86
CA LEU A 115 -22.39 -29.92 -5.74
C LEU A 115 -23.22 -30.34 -6.98
N LEU A 116 -24.07 -29.46 -7.50
CA LEU A 116 -24.84 -29.72 -8.70
C LEU A 116 -23.95 -30.00 -9.92
N GLY A 117 -22.94 -29.15 -10.14
CA GLY A 117 -21.97 -29.36 -11.22
C GLY A 117 -21.15 -30.66 -11.03
N TYR A 118 -20.67 -30.89 -9.81
CA TYR A 118 -19.90 -32.08 -9.48
C TYR A 118 -20.71 -33.39 -9.70
N LEU A 119 -21.94 -33.42 -9.22
CA LEU A 119 -22.79 -34.58 -9.34
C LEU A 119 -23.21 -34.82 -10.81
N ARG A 120 -23.36 -33.77 -11.61
CA ARG A 120 -23.57 -33.90 -13.05
C ARG A 120 -22.44 -34.64 -13.74
N GLU A 121 -21.18 -34.41 -13.33
CA GLU A 121 -20.03 -35.16 -13.86
C GLU A 121 -19.87 -36.56 -13.25
N LEU A 122 -20.31 -36.76 -12.00
CA LEU A 122 -20.15 -38.02 -11.28
C LEU A 122 -21.17 -39.05 -11.70
N LEU A 123 -22.45 -38.70 -11.89
CA LEU A 123 -23.55 -39.63 -12.12
C LEU A 123 -23.33 -40.56 -13.33
N PRO A 124 -22.78 -40.11 -14.48
CA PRO A 124 -22.45 -41.01 -15.59
C PRO A 124 -21.43 -42.11 -15.21
N ARG A 125 -20.57 -41.82 -14.25
CA ARG A 125 -19.53 -42.76 -13.73
C ARG A 125 -20.02 -43.61 -12.55
N ARG A 126 -21.22 -43.29 -12.02
CA ARG A 126 -21.86 -43.92 -10.87
C ARG A 126 -23.35 -44.17 -11.15
N PRO A 127 -23.72 -45.07 -12.11
CA PRO A 127 -25.09 -45.32 -12.45
C PRO A 127 -25.93 -45.97 -11.33
N ASP A 128 -25.25 -46.54 -10.33
CA ASP A 128 -25.79 -47.07 -9.09
C ASP A 128 -26.27 -45.98 -8.11
N LEU A 129 -25.62 -44.82 -8.10
CA LEU A 129 -25.96 -43.71 -7.23
C LEU A 129 -27.25 -43.03 -7.71
N LYS A 130 -28.21 -42.87 -6.80
CA LYS A 130 -29.46 -42.15 -7.08
C LYS A 130 -29.37 -40.73 -6.48
N LEU A 131 -29.80 -39.76 -7.28
CA LEU A 131 -29.85 -38.36 -6.88
C LEU A 131 -31.30 -37.86 -6.85
N ILE A 132 -31.70 -37.28 -5.74
CA ILE A 132 -32.98 -36.58 -5.56
C ILE A 132 -32.63 -35.10 -5.22
N ILE A 133 -33.22 -34.20 -6.01
CA ILE A 133 -33.10 -32.78 -5.74
C ILE A 133 -34.47 -32.29 -5.27
N THR A 134 -34.53 -31.64 -4.10
CA THR A 134 -35.77 -31.00 -3.70
C THR A 134 -35.68 -29.50 -3.90
N SER A 135 -36.79 -28.92 -4.30
CA SER A 135 -36.91 -27.47 -4.48
C SER A 135 -38.28 -27.05 -3.94
N ALA A 136 -38.36 -25.79 -3.43
CA ALA A 136 -39.66 -25.13 -3.40
C ALA A 136 -40.19 -25.06 -4.85
N THR A 137 -41.38 -24.52 -5.08
CA THR A 137 -41.97 -24.38 -6.42
C THR A 137 -41.18 -23.52 -7.40
N ILE A 138 -39.90 -23.28 -7.06
CA ILE A 138 -38.99 -22.37 -7.72
C ILE A 138 -38.02 -23.16 -8.62
N GLU A 139 -38.02 -22.87 -9.91
CA GLU A 139 -37.07 -23.39 -10.93
C GLU A 139 -36.92 -24.92 -11.11
N PRO A 140 -37.94 -25.79 -10.90
CA PRO A 140 -37.72 -27.22 -11.01
C PRO A 140 -37.30 -27.64 -12.41
N ARG A 141 -37.73 -26.90 -13.45
CA ARG A 141 -37.37 -27.17 -14.85
C ARG A 141 -35.89 -26.98 -15.12
N ARG A 142 -35.25 -25.92 -14.53
CA ARG A 142 -33.82 -25.71 -14.72
C ARG A 142 -32.98 -26.83 -14.14
N PHE A 143 -33.35 -27.36 -12.96
CA PHE A 143 -32.69 -28.54 -12.40
C PHE A 143 -32.88 -29.77 -13.26
N SER A 144 -34.09 -29.97 -13.82
CA SER A 144 -34.38 -31.05 -14.75
C SER A 144 -33.50 -30.97 -15.99
N GLU A 145 -33.48 -29.84 -16.68
CA GLU A 145 -32.68 -29.58 -17.88
C GLU A 145 -31.16 -29.75 -17.60
N HIS A 146 -30.69 -29.29 -16.48
CA HIS A 146 -29.29 -29.44 -16.07
C HIS A 146 -28.87 -30.91 -15.98
N PHE A 147 -29.78 -31.80 -15.63
CA PHE A 147 -29.56 -33.24 -15.51
C PHE A 147 -30.27 -34.04 -16.57
N ALA A 148 -30.10 -33.63 -17.82
CA ALA A 148 -30.61 -34.36 -19.00
C ALA A 148 -32.14 -34.63 -18.98
N ASN A 149 -32.93 -33.63 -18.61
CA ASN A 149 -34.38 -33.68 -18.49
C ASN A 149 -34.88 -34.74 -17.49
N ALA A 150 -34.27 -34.79 -16.33
CA ALA A 150 -34.70 -35.62 -15.22
C ALA A 150 -36.20 -35.39 -14.89
N PRO A 151 -36.97 -36.43 -14.54
CA PRO A 151 -38.39 -36.28 -14.24
C PRO A 151 -38.61 -35.32 -13.06
N VAL A 152 -39.64 -34.48 -13.16
CA VAL A 152 -40.09 -33.57 -12.11
C VAL A 152 -41.38 -34.14 -11.52
N ILE A 153 -41.39 -34.30 -10.20
CA ILE A 153 -42.57 -34.70 -9.44
C ILE A 153 -43.04 -33.49 -8.63
N GLU A 154 -44.21 -32.99 -8.87
CA GLU A 154 -44.82 -31.91 -8.12
C GLU A 154 -45.64 -32.46 -6.95
N VAL A 155 -45.34 -31.93 -5.73
CA VAL A 155 -46.03 -32.30 -4.50
C VAL A 155 -46.76 -31.07 -3.98
N SER A 156 -48.07 -31.10 -3.97
CA SER A 156 -48.87 -30.06 -3.32
C SER A 156 -49.07 -30.37 -1.86
N GLY A 157 -48.75 -29.37 -0.98
CA GLY A 157 -49.14 -29.41 0.44
C GLY A 157 -50.58 -28.94 0.61
N ARG A 158 -51.23 -29.30 1.69
CA ARG A 158 -52.50 -28.71 2.09
C ARG A 158 -52.19 -27.32 2.65
N THR A 159 -52.31 -26.29 1.82
CA THR A 159 -52.18 -24.87 2.27
C THR A 159 -53.55 -24.21 2.11
N TYR A 160 -53.82 -23.30 3.04
CA TYR A 160 -55.00 -22.47 2.93
C TYR A 160 -54.71 -21.32 1.97
N PRO A 161 -55.77 -20.75 1.33
CA PRO A 161 -55.56 -19.59 0.46
C PRO A 161 -55.02 -18.38 1.18
N VAL A 162 -54.18 -17.63 0.48
CA VAL A 162 -53.58 -16.37 0.96
C VAL A 162 -54.04 -15.26 0.02
N GLU A 163 -54.76 -14.28 0.59
CA GLU A 163 -55.15 -13.06 -0.10
C GLU A 163 -53.94 -12.11 -0.16
N ILE A 164 -53.62 -11.59 -1.35
CA ILE A 164 -52.56 -10.59 -1.52
C ILE A 164 -53.17 -9.21 -1.66
N ARG A 165 -52.76 -8.27 -0.77
CA ARG A 165 -53.19 -6.89 -0.85
C ARG A 165 -51.97 -6.00 -1.11
N TYR A 166 -52.08 -5.09 -2.06
CA TYR A 166 -51.03 -4.11 -2.36
C TYR A 166 -51.34 -2.77 -1.74
N ARG A 167 -50.37 -2.22 -0.96
CA ARG A 167 -50.46 -0.93 -0.28
C ARG A 167 -49.14 -0.19 -0.51
N PRO A 168 -48.92 0.36 -1.76
CA PRO A 168 -47.65 0.98 -2.09
C PRO A 168 -47.30 2.17 -1.22
N LEU A 169 -46.00 2.34 -0.92
CA LEU A 169 -45.45 3.50 -0.21
C LEU A 169 -45.56 4.79 -1.05
N GLU A 170 -45.54 4.65 -2.38
CA GLU A 170 -45.74 5.75 -3.32
C GLU A 170 -47.20 5.84 -3.68
N ILE A 171 -47.84 6.96 -3.29
CA ILE A 171 -49.22 7.26 -3.61
C ILE A 171 -49.24 8.37 -4.63
N ALA A 172 -49.85 8.08 -5.78
CA ALA A 172 -50.21 9.10 -6.75
C ALA A 172 -51.35 9.96 -6.20
N LEU A 173 -51.07 11.20 -5.85
CA LEU A 173 -52.09 12.18 -5.47
C LEU A 173 -52.64 12.79 -6.77
N PRO A 174 -53.97 12.82 -6.96
CA PRO A 174 -54.56 13.56 -8.05
C PRO A 174 -54.21 15.02 -7.87
N SER A 175 -53.61 15.67 -8.86
CA SER A 175 -53.30 17.08 -8.83
C SER A 175 -54.61 17.85 -8.75
N ALA A 176 -54.89 18.48 -7.61
CA ALA A 176 -55.91 19.47 -7.54
C ALA A 176 -55.39 20.71 -8.29
N THR A 177 -56.12 21.08 -9.34
CA THR A 177 -55.94 22.26 -10.20
C THR A 177 -54.91 22.13 -11.33
N ALA A 178 -55.38 21.76 -12.50
CA ALA A 178 -54.88 22.26 -13.76
C ALA A 178 -55.93 23.27 -14.28
N ASP A 179 -55.77 24.52 -13.93
CA ASP A 179 -56.41 25.64 -14.63
C ASP A 179 -55.47 26.19 -15.69
N ASP A 180 -55.09 25.33 -16.66
CA ASP A 180 -54.53 25.77 -17.91
C ASP A 180 -55.31 25.11 -19.04
N PRO A 181 -56.15 25.87 -19.77
CA PRO A 181 -57.03 25.33 -20.81
C PRO A 181 -56.31 24.88 -22.06
N ASP A 182 -54.98 25.10 -22.21
CA ASP A 182 -54.24 24.89 -23.45
C ASP A 182 -53.34 23.66 -23.50
N ASP A 183 -53.25 22.80 -22.42
CA ASP A 183 -52.51 21.52 -22.47
C ASP A 183 -53.24 20.41 -21.74
N PRO A 184 -54.13 19.66 -22.46
CA PRO A 184 -54.92 18.58 -21.84
C PRO A 184 -54.17 17.28 -21.56
N ASP A 185 -52.84 17.14 -21.91
CA ASP A 185 -52.14 15.86 -21.84
C ASP A 185 -50.97 15.80 -20.82
N HIS A 186 -50.80 16.84 -19.97
CA HIS A 186 -49.80 16.81 -18.92
C HIS A 186 -50.45 16.69 -17.52
N GLU A 187 -50.88 15.48 -17.16
CA GLU A 187 -51.10 15.12 -15.77
C GLU A 187 -49.80 15.09 -15.01
N ILE A 188 -49.45 16.17 -14.31
CA ILE A 188 -48.36 16.15 -13.32
C ILE A 188 -48.87 15.34 -12.12
N VAL A 189 -48.59 14.01 -12.15
CA VAL A 189 -48.84 13.13 -11.00
C VAL A 189 -47.83 13.49 -9.91
N ARG A 190 -48.27 14.18 -8.87
CA ARG A 190 -47.46 14.33 -7.66
C ARG A 190 -47.42 13.00 -6.93
N THR A 191 -46.24 12.41 -6.81
CA THR A 191 -46.02 11.19 -6.02
C THR A 191 -45.61 11.59 -4.60
N GLU A 192 -46.36 11.23 -3.62
CA GLU A 192 -45.99 11.36 -2.19
C GLU A 192 -45.48 9.97 -1.71
N THR A 193 -44.27 9.95 -1.13
CA THR A 193 -43.69 8.73 -0.55
C THR A 193 -43.96 8.70 0.94
N ARG A 194 -44.72 7.71 1.40
CA ARG A 194 -45.00 7.48 2.83
C ARG A 194 -43.79 6.84 3.51
N ASP A 195 -43.63 7.12 4.82
CA ASP A 195 -42.64 6.44 5.64
C ASP A 195 -42.96 4.92 5.76
N GLU A 196 -41.91 4.07 5.67
CA GLU A 196 -42.08 2.62 5.75
C GLU A 196 -42.64 2.16 7.09
N VAL A 197 -42.22 2.78 8.20
CA VAL A 197 -42.70 2.44 9.55
C VAL A 197 -44.20 2.83 9.73
N GLU A 198 -44.60 4.01 9.27
CA GLU A 198 -46.00 4.45 9.28
C GLU A 198 -46.89 3.49 8.44
N ALA A 199 -46.42 3.12 7.25
CA ALA A 199 -47.17 2.18 6.41
C ALA A 199 -47.29 0.78 7.02
N ILE A 200 -46.30 0.33 7.80
CA ILE A 200 -46.39 -0.93 8.58
C ILE A 200 -47.44 -0.80 9.69
N VAL A 201 -47.46 0.31 10.41
CA VAL A 201 -48.46 0.56 11.48
C VAL A 201 -49.87 0.54 10.88
N ASP A 202 -50.09 1.22 9.78
CA ASP A 202 -51.37 1.23 9.08
C ASP A 202 -51.79 -0.16 8.57
N ALA A 203 -50.83 -0.94 8.02
CA ALA A 203 -51.07 -2.29 7.60
C ALA A 203 -51.47 -3.22 8.77
N ILE A 204 -50.84 -3.06 9.93
CA ILE A 204 -51.20 -3.79 11.15
C ILE A 204 -52.60 -3.39 11.63
N ALA A 205 -52.93 -2.09 11.60
CA ALA A 205 -54.26 -1.59 11.94
C ALA A 205 -55.33 -2.12 10.95
N GLU A 206 -55.02 -2.21 9.64
CA GLU A 206 -55.93 -2.86 8.65
C GLU A 206 -56.20 -4.31 9.06
N LEU A 207 -55.19 -5.04 9.52
CA LEU A 207 -55.28 -6.42 9.94
C LEU A 207 -56.07 -6.62 11.28
N GLU A 208 -56.27 -5.57 12.06
CA GLU A 208 -57.08 -5.65 13.26
C GLU A 208 -58.57 -5.93 12.95
N ALA A 209 -59.04 -5.54 11.78
CA ALA A 209 -60.40 -5.85 11.31
C ALA A 209 -60.56 -7.32 10.88
N GLU A 210 -59.48 -8.05 10.68
CA GLU A 210 -59.47 -9.46 10.31
C GLU A 210 -59.64 -10.37 11.55
N PRO A 211 -60.02 -11.65 11.36
CA PRO A 211 -60.10 -12.60 12.45
C PRO A 211 -58.81 -12.72 13.27
N PRO A 212 -58.89 -13.06 14.60
CA PRO A 212 -57.66 -13.17 15.42
C PRO A 212 -56.58 -14.06 14.81
N GLY A 213 -55.32 -13.58 14.86
CA GLY A 213 -54.17 -14.30 14.35
C GLY A 213 -52.89 -13.46 14.44
N ASP A 214 -51.76 -14.11 14.47
CA ASP A 214 -50.45 -13.46 14.60
C ASP A 214 -49.97 -12.85 13.26
N VAL A 215 -49.20 -11.79 13.37
CA VAL A 215 -48.70 -11.03 12.25
C VAL A 215 -47.18 -11.23 12.16
N LEU A 216 -46.67 -11.51 10.98
CA LEU A 216 -45.23 -11.53 10.68
C LEU A 216 -44.88 -10.36 9.76
N VAL A 217 -44.00 -9.46 10.23
CA VAL A 217 -43.52 -8.32 9.44
C VAL A 217 -42.08 -8.58 9.03
N PHE A 218 -41.82 -8.47 7.71
CA PHE A 218 -40.45 -8.63 7.18
C PHE A 218 -39.75 -7.26 7.12
N LEU A 219 -38.55 -7.15 7.70
CA LEU A 219 -37.78 -5.93 7.77
C LEU A 219 -36.33 -6.18 7.29
N SER A 220 -35.68 -5.15 6.78
CA SER A 220 -34.36 -5.27 6.15
C SER A 220 -33.22 -5.47 7.17
N GLY A 221 -33.39 -5.03 8.42
CA GLY A 221 -32.34 -5.16 9.43
C GLY A 221 -32.77 -4.85 10.85
N GLU A 222 -31.79 -4.88 11.75
CA GLU A 222 -31.99 -4.69 13.20
C GLU A 222 -32.46 -3.29 13.55
N ARG A 223 -32.01 -2.28 12.82
CA ARG A 223 -32.41 -0.88 13.05
C ARG A 223 -33.89 -0.70 12.73
N GLU A 224 -34.29 -1.15 11.53
CA GLU A 224 -35.66 -1.06 11.05
C GLU A 224 -36.62 -1.84 11.97
N ILE A 225 -36.18 -2.99 12.51
CA ILE A 225 -36.94 -3.75 13.53
C ILE A 225 -37.13 -2.94 14.80
N ARG A 226 -36.11 -2.20 15.26
CA ARG A 226 -36.16 -1.40 16.48
C ARG A 226 -37.09 -0.19 16.32
N ASP A 227 -36.91 0.53 15.22
CA ASP A 227 -37.72 1.71 14.90
C ASP A 227 -39.21 1.34 14.76
N THR A 228 -39.53 0.21 14.11
CA THR A 228 -40.88 -0.33 14.00
C THR A 228 -41.43 -0.82 15.36
N ALA A 229 -40.63 -1.48 16.17
CA ALA A 229 -41.04 -1.94 17.50
C ALA A 229 -41.40 -0.76 18.42
N GLU A 230 -40.63 0.33 18.34
CA GLU A 230 -40.94 1.57 19.09
C GLU A 230 -42.27 2.19 18.65
N ALA A 231 -42.52 2.25 17.34
CA ALA A 231 -43.77 2.77 16.78
C ALA A 231 -45.00 1.94 17.19
N LEU A 232 -44.82 0.63 17.42
CA LEU A 232 -45.89 -0.31 17.81
C LEU A 232 -46.12 -0.41 19.33
N THR A 233 -45.39 0.32 20.18
CA THR A 233 -45.49 0.24 21.64
C THR A 233 -46.87 0.62 22.18
N GLY A 234 -47.69 1.33 21.38
CA GLY A 234 -49.04 1.75 21.78
C GLY A 234 -50.16 0.71 21.56
N LEU A 235 -49.88 -0.45 20.94
CA LEU A 235 -50.90 -1.44 20.63
C LEU A 235 -51.39 -2.18 21.91
N LYS A 236 -52.68 -2.11 22.17
CA LYS A 236 -53.29 -2.82 23.34
C LYS A 236 -53.44 -4.30 23.00
N HIS A 237 -53.21 -5.17 24.02
CA HIS A 237 -53.36 -6.64 23.91
C HIS A 237 -52.53 -7.30 22.79
N THR A 238 -51.44 -6.65 22.34
CA THR A 238 -50.55 -7.16 21.30
C THR A 238 -49.14 -7.25 21.84
N GLU A 239 -48.51 -8.43 21.70
CA GLU A 239 -47.10 -8.67 22.03
C GLU A 239 -46.24 -8.43 20.80
N VAL A 240 -45.28 -7.51 20.85
CA VAL A 240 -44.35 -7.23 19.76
C VAL A 240 -43.00 -7.90 20.06
N LEU A 241 -42.55 -8.82 19.18
CA LEU A 241 -41.34 -9.59 19.37
C LEU A 241 -40.39 -9.45 18.18
N PRO A 242 -39.13 -9.11 18.41
CA PRO A 242 -38.10 -9.09 17.36
C PRO A 242 -37.60 -10.52 17.04
N LEU A 243 -37.22 -10.76 15.78
CA LEU A 243 -36.63 -12.02 15.32
C LEU A 243 -35.53 -11.81 14.26
N TYR A 244 -34.26 -11.80 14.68
CA TYR A 244 -33.11 -11.71 13.78
C TYR A 244 -31.93 -12.56 14.29
N ALA A 245 -30.95 -12.86 13.40
CA ALA A 245 -29.90 -13.85 13.66
C ALA A 245 -28.98 -13.52 14.86
N ARG A 246 -28.82 -12.23 15.21
CA ARG A 246 -27.97 -11.80 16.32
C ARG A 246 -28.69 -11.72 17.65
N LEU A 247 -30.01 -11.86 17.64
CA LEU A 247 -30.80 -11.82 18.86
C LEU A 247 -30.39 -12.96 19.81
N PRO A 248 -30.33 -12.73 21.14
CA PRO A 248 -30.06 -13.79 22.12
C PRO A 248 -31.04 -14.96 21.98
N THR A 249 -30.55 -16.19 22.19
CA THR A 249 -31.38 -17.38 22.02
C THR A 249 -32.63 -17.37 22.85
N ALA A 250 -32.55 -16.86 24.08
CA ALA A 250 -33.70 -16.74 24.96
C ALA A 250 -34.81 -15.81 24.40
N GLU A 251 -34.42 -14.74 23.73
CA GLU A 251 -35.33 -13.82 23.06
C GLU A 251 -35.90 -14.45 21.78
N GLN A 252 -35.07 -15.14 20.98
CA GLN A 252 -35.58 -15.88 19.84
C GLN A 252 -36.60 -16.98 20.23
N GLN A 253 -36.41 -17.64 21.38
CA GLN A 253 -37.34 -18.66 21.88
C GLN A 253 -38.71 -18.13 22.27
N LYS A 254 -38.84 -16.86 22.67
CA LYS A 254 -40.13 -16.25 23.02
C LYS A 254 -41.12 -16.30 21.86
N VAL A 255 -40.66 -16.20 20.63
CA VAL A 255 -41.46 -16.25 19.40
C VAL A 255 -42.16 -17.61 19.22
N PHE A 256 -41.61 -18.69 19.79
CA PHE A 256 -42.13 -20.07 19.71
C PHE A 256 -42.93 -20.47 20.95
N ALA A 257 -42.93 -19.64 21.98
CA ALA A 257 -43.65 -19.94 23.23
C ALA A 257 -45.18 -19.79 23.04
N PRO A 258 -45.99 -20.63 23.72
CA PRO A 258 -47.44 -20.44 23.74
C PRO A 258 -47.79 -19.05 24.30
N HIS A 259 -48.85 -18.44 23.80
CA HIS A 259 -49.31 -17.11 24.22
C HIS A 259 -50.83 -16.98 24.11
N THR A 260 -51.35 -15.97 24.79
CA THR A 260 -52.75 -15.56 24.73
C THR A 260 -52.80 -14.12 24.20
N GLY A 261 -53.56 -13.85 23.20
CA GLY A 261 -53.62 -12.54 22.56
C GLY A 261 -52.89 -12.55 21.20
N ARG A 262 -52.87 -11.40 20.54
CA ARG A 262 -52.22 -11.23 19.22
C ARG A 262 -50.72 -11.01 19.41
N ARG A 263 -49.96 -11.55 18.51
CA ARG A 263 -48.49 -11.36 18.47
C ARG A 263 -48.09 -10.75 17.12
N VAL A 264 -47.20 -9.75 17.15
CA VAL A 264 -46.54 -9.19 16.00
C VAL A 264 -45.05 -9.58 16.04
N VAL A 265 -44.60 -10.34 15.10
CA VAL A 265 -43.20 -10.77 14.98
C VAL A 265 -42.51 -9.92 13.93
N LEU A 266 -41.53 -9.10 14.34
CA LEU A 266 -40.74 -8.26 13.48
C LEU A 266 -39.47 -9.04 13.10
N ALA A 267 -39.37 -9.52 11.85
CA ALA A 267 -38.32 -10.45 11.43
C ALA A 267 -37.52 -9.97 10.23
N THR A 268 -36.24 -10.35 10.19
CA THR A 268 -35.47 -10.30 8.95
C THR A 268 -35.80 -11.53 8.07
N ASN A 269 -35.14 -11.65 6.92
CA ASN A 269 -35.26 -12.84 6.03
C ASN A 269 -34.97 -14.19 6.71
N VAL A 270 -34.54 -14.21 7.98
CA VAL A 270 -34.41 -15.44 8.78
C VAL A 270 -35.74 -16.19 8.90
N ALA A 271 -36.87 -15.47 8.91
CA ALA A 271 -38.21 -16.07 8.94
C ALA A 271 -38.74 -16.46 7.55
N GLU A 272 -38.02 -16.15 6.47
CA GLU A 272 -38.47 -16.43 5.09
C GLU A 272 -38.31 -17.93 4.73
N THR A 273 -37.18 -18.56 5.08
CA THR A 273 -36.90 -19.97 4.73
C THR A 273 -36.62 -20.83 5.94
N SER A 274 -35.95 -20.32 6.99
CA SER A 274 -35.25 -21.12 7.98
C SER A 274 -36.03 -21.47 9.22
N LEU A 275 -36.97 -20.61 9.62
CA LEU A 275 -37.74 -20.77 10.84
C LEU A 275 -39.22 -20.73 10.54
N THR A 276 -39.95 -21.72 11.04
CA THR A 276 -41.39 -21.73 10.98
C THR A 276 -41.93 -21.14 12.28
N VAL A 277 -42.41 -19.89 12.21
CA VAL A 277 -43.08 -19.24 13.33
C VAL A 277 -44.49 -19.81 13.42
N PRO A 278 -44.90 -20.41 14.57
CA PRO A 278 -46.24 -20.94 14.72
C PRO A 278 -47.28 -19.82 14.83
N GLY A 279 -48.53 -20.09 14.46
CA GLY A 279 -49.66 -19.17 14.65
C GLY A 279 -49.78 -18.04 13.63
N ILE A 280 -48.80 -17.86 12.74
CA ILE A 280 -48.81 -16.78 11.73
C ILE A 280 -49.99 -16.93 10.78
N ARG A 281 -50.84 -15.92 10.76
CA ARG A 281 -51.99 -15.81 9.87
C ARG A 281 -51.87 -14.63 8.92
N TYR A 282 -51.08 -13.64 9.28
CA TYR A 282 -50.92 -12.40 8.54
C TYR A 282 -49.44 -12.10 8.25
N VAL A 283 -49.17 -11.54 7.07
CA VAL A 283 -47.84 -11.11 6.66
C VAL A 283 -47.89 -9.65 6.19
N VAL A 284 -46.94 -8.83 6.67
CA VAL A 284 -46.62 -7.51 6.09
C VAL A 284 -45.26 -7.57 5.46
N ASP A 285 -45.19 -7.28 4.15
CA ASP A 285 -43.95 -7.38 3.34
C ASP A 285 -43.60 -6.04 2.68
N PRO A 286 -42.63 -5.26 3.23
CA PRO A 286 -42.09 -4.05 2.58
C PRO A 286 -41.32 -4.34 1.27
N GLY A 287 -40.99 -5.60 1.02
CA GLY A 287 -40.38 -6.03 -0.22
C GLY A 287 -38.88 -5.84 -0.33
N ASN A 288 -38.19 -5.59 0.77
CA ASN A 288 -36.76 -5.34 0.82
C ASN A 288 -36.03 -6.37 1.70
N ALA A 289 -34.76 -6.60 1.40
CA ALA A 289 -33.87 -7.43 2.24
C ALA A 289 -32.42 -6.94 2.14
N ARG A 290 -31.61 -7.22 3.16
CA ARG A 290 -30.15 -7.08 3.07
C ARG A 290 -29.57 -8.30 2.39
N ILE A 291 -28.96 -8.08 1.23
CA ILE A 291 -28.34 -9.12 0.43
C ILE A 291 -26.81 -8.94 0.45
N SER A 292 -26.10 -10.02 0.77
CA SER A 292 -24.63 -10.00 0.74
C SER A 292 -24.14 -9.97 -0.71
N ARG A 293 -23.34 -8.95 -1.04
CA ARG A 293 -22.69 -8.78 -2.34
C ARG A 293 -21.20 -8.55 -2.18
N TYR A 294 -20.41 -9.12 -3.04
CA TYR A 294 -18.97 -8.88 -3.10
C TYR A 294 -18.64 -7.72 -4.04
N SER A 295 -18.04 -6.68 -3.51
CA SER A 295 -17.52 -5.56 -4.31
C SER A 295 -16.16 -5.92 -4.92
N ARG A 296 -16.11 -6.15 -6.21
CA ARG A 296 -14.85 -6.46 -6.93
C ARG A 296 -13.86 -5.31 -6.90
N ARG A 297 -14.34 -4.05 -6.95
CA ARG A 297 -13.48 -2.86 -6.91
C ARG A 297 -12.77 -2.71 -5.58
N LEU A 298 -13.49 -2.90 -4.47
CA LEU A 298 -12.96 -2.72 -3.14
C LEU A 298 -12.46 -4.03 -2.50
N LYS A 299 -12.79 -5.18 -3.11
CA LYS A 299 -12.49 -6.54 -2.60
C LYS A 299 -13.08 -6.79 -1.20
N VAL A 300 -14.26 -6.25 -0.95
CA VAL A 300 -14.96 -6.32 0.35
C VAL A 300 -16.40 -6.77 0.19
N GLN A 301 -16.96 -7.30 1.28
CA GLN A 301 -18.36 -7.67 1.37
C GLN A 301 -19.22 -6.43 1.60
N ARG A 302 -20.31 -6.29 0.86
CA ARG A 302 -21.33 -5.24 1.00
C ARG A 302 -22.64 -5.86 1.43
N LEU A 303 -23.43 -5.12 2.17
CA LEU A 303 -24.77 -5.53 2.62
C LEU A 303 -25.81 -4.47 2.23
N PRO A 304 -26.00 -4.20 0.94
CA PRO A 304 -27.02 -3.26 0.50
C PRO A 304 -28.41 -3.78 0.84
N ILE A 305 -29.34 -2.85 1.03
CA ILE A 305 -30.78 -3.15 1.05
C ILE A 305 -31.24 -3.15 -0.40
N GLU A 306 -31.80 -4.26 -0.84
CA GLU A 306 -32.23 -4.46 -2.21
C GLU A 306 -33.68 -5.02 -2.24
N PRO A 307 -34.43 -4.75 -3.31
CA PRO A 307 -35.72 -5.40 -3.54
C PRO A 307 -35.57 -6.91 -3.64
N ILE A 308 -36.47 -7.65 -3.00
CA ILE A 308 -36.50 -9.11 -3.09
C ILE A 308 -37.08 -9.57 -4.44
N SER A 309 -36.80 -10.80 -4.83
CA SER A 309 -37.37 -11.43 -6.04
C SER A 309 -38.86 -11.75 -5.87
N GLN A 310 -39.54 -12.01 -6.98
CA GLN A 310 -40.93 -12.50 -6.96
C GLN A 310 -41.06 -13.82 -6.18
N ALA A 311 -40.12 -14.73 -6.32
CA ALA A 311 -40.06 -16.00 -5.59
C ALA A 311 -39.91 -15.79 -4.07
N SER A 312 -39.05 -14.89 -3.63
CA SER A 312 -38.89 -14.55 -2.23
C SER A 312 -40.18 -13.92 -1.67
N ALA A 313 -40.82 -13.01 -2.40
CA ALA A 313 -42.10 -12.42 -2.02
C ALA A 313 -43.21 -13.48 -1.90
N ALA A 314 -43.24 -14.48 -2.79
CA ALA A 314 -44.17 -15.61 -2.71
C ALA A 314 -43.86 -16.50 -1.49
N GLN A 315 -42.60 -16.75 -1.17
CA GLN A 315 -42.22 -17.50 0.03
C GLN A 315 -42.62 -16.76 1.31
N ARG A 316 -42.46 -15.42 1.35
CA ARG A 316 -42.91 -14.57 2.48
C ARG A 316 -44.42 -14.66 2.66
N ALA A 317 -45.19 -14.52 1.57
CA ALA A 317 -46.63 -14.68 1.59
C ALA A 317 -47.04 -16.08 2.05
N GLY A 318 -46.33 -17.14 1.63
CA GLY A 318 -46.56 -18.52 2.06
C GLY A 318 -46.29 -18.80 3.55
N ARG A 319 -45.84 -17.83 4.34
CA ARG A 319 -45.69 -17.95 5.81
C ARG A 319 -47.04 -17.85 6.51
N CYS A 320 -48.01 -17.09 5.98
CA CYS A 320 -49.44 -17.24 6.32
C CYS A 320 -50.04 -18.34 5.46
N GLY A 321 -51.27 -18.77 5.72
CA GLY A 321 -51.92 -19.85 4.97
C GLY A 321 -51.49 -21.29 5.35
N ARG A 322 -50.73 -21.46 6.42
CA ARG A 322 -50.36 -22.79 6.94
C ARG A 322 -51.33 -23.38 7.93
N VAL A 323 -52.00 -22.55 8.69
CA VAL A 323 -52.93 -22.96 9.75
C VAL A 323 -54.37 -22.58 9.44
N ALA A 324 -54.58 -21.50 8.72
CA ALA A 324 -55.88 -20.97 8.32
C ALA A 324 -55.70 -20.08 7.09
N PRO A 325 -56.80 -19.68 6.42
CA PRO A 325 -56.73 -18.62 5.39
C PRO A 325 -56.06 -17.37 5.93
N GLY A 326 -55.15 -16.79 5.14
CA GLY A 326 -54.29 -15.68 5.55
C GLY A 326 -54.37 -14.49 4.61
N VAL A 327 -53.82 -13.36 5.07
CA VAL A 327 -53.63 -12.15 4.26
C VAL A 327 -52.16 -11.75 4.26
N CYS A 328 -51.65 -11.37 3.07
CA CYS A 328 -50.35 -10.80 2.91
C CYS A 328 -50.49 -9.39 2.35
N ILE A 329 -50.11 -8.36 3.14
CA ILE A 329 -50.06 -6.96 2.69
C ILE A 329 -48.64 -6.67 2.18
N ARG A 330 -48.57 -6.30 0.91
CA ARG A 330 -47.34 -5.87 0.23
C ARG A 330 -47.28 -4.34 0.17
N LEU A 331 -46.22 -3.74 0.75
CA LEU A 331 -46.05 -2.28 0.77
C LEU A 331 -45.40 -1.74 -0.52
N TYR A 332 -45.70 -2.34 -1.64
CA TYR A 332 -45.28 -1.94 -2.98
C TYR A 332 -46.38 -2.25 -3.97
N SER A 333 -46.32 -1.65 -5.18
CA SER A 333 -47.35 -1.83 -6.20
C SER A 333 -47.24 -3.20 -6.89
N GLU A 334 -48.35 -3.65 -7.44
CA GLU A 334 -48.40 -4.88 -8.27
C GLU A 334 -47.50 -4.75 -9.52
N ALA A 335 -47.47 -3.57 -10.14
CA ALA A 335 -46.62 -3.31 -11.29
C ALA A 335 -45.13 -3.42 -10.90
N TYR A 336 -44.75 -2.89 -9.71
CA TYR A 336 -43.38 -3.01 -9.19
C TYR A 336 -43.04 -4.46 -8.84
N PHE A 337 -44.00 -5.26 -8.32
CA PHE A 337 -43.81 -6.68 -8.12
C PHE A 337 -43.56 -7.43 -9.46
N ALA A 338 -44.33 -7.14 -10.48
CA ALA A 338 -44.19 -7.76 -11.80
C ALA A 338 -42.85 -7.43 -12.47
N ALA A 339 -42.32 -6.24 -12.24
CA ALA A 339 -41.02 -5.79 -12.77
C ALA A 339 -39.81 -6.42 -12.05
N ARG A 340 -40.00 -7.03 -10.88
CA ARG A 340 -38.90 -7.64 -10.10
C ARG A 340 -38.37 -8.91 -10.80
N PRO A 341 -37.06 -9.22 -10.57
CA PRO A 341 -36.54 -10.53 -11.02
C PRO A 341 -37.39 -11.69 -10.50
N ARG A 342 -37.60 -12.69 -11.33
CA ARG A 342 -38.36 -13.89 -10.91
C ARG A 342 -37.74 -14.59 -9.71
N TYR A 343 -36.38 -14.69 -9.71
CA TYR A 343 -35.63 -15.45 -8.72
C TYR A 343 -34.51 -14.61 -8.14
N THR A 344 -34.07 -14.96 -6.95
CA THR A 344 -32.91 -14.35 -6.32
C THR A 344 -31.62 -14.80 -7.03
N GLU A 345 -30.72 -13.87 -7.31
CA GLU A 345 -29.44 -14.16 -7.94
C GLU A 345 -28.63 -15.19 -7.12
N PRO A 346 -28.13 -16.28 -7.74
CA PRO A 346 -27.33 -17.30 -7.05
C PRO A 346 -26.11 -16.74 -6.34
N GLU A 347 -25.69 -17.36 -5.24
CA GLU A 347 -24.55 -16.90 -4.47
C GLU A 347 -23.25 -16.89 -5.26
N ILE A 348 -23.07 -17.82 -6.20
CA ILE A 348 -21.89 -17.92 -7.07
C ILE A 348 -21.66 -16.66 -7.92
N LEU A 349 -22.72 -15.93 -8.25
CA LEU A 349 -22.63 -14.70 -9.06
C LEU A 349 -22.34 -13.44 -8.22
N ARG A 350 -22.52 -13.51 -6.88
CA ARG A 350 -22.46 -12.35 -5.99
C ARG A 350 -21.45 -12.46 -4.85
N THR A 351 -20.62 -13.51 -4.82
CA THR A 351 -19.62 -13.77 -3.79
C THR A 351 -18.19 -13.88 -4.36
N ASN A 352 -17.18 -13.94 -3.47
CA ASN A 352 -15.82 -14.23 -3.88
C ASN A 352 -15.62 -15.72 -4.12
N LEU A 353 -15.00 -16.08 -5.25
CA LEU A 353 -14.87 -17.46 -5.71
C LEU A 353 -13.60 -18.18 -5.23
N ALA A 354 -12.73 -17.55 -4.43
CA ALA A 354 -11.45 -18.12 -4.06
C ALA A 354 -11.56 -19.52 -3.40
N ALA A 355 -12.54 -19.71 -2.51
CA ALA A 355 -12.74 -21.01 -1.87
C ALA A 355 -13.11 -22.10 -2.89
N VAL A 356 -14.00 -21.80 -3.82
CA VAL A 356 -14.43 -22.77 -4.86
C VAL A 356 -13.29 -23.08 -5.80
N LEU A 357 -12.58 -22.07 -6.29
CA LEU A 357 -11.41 -22.23 -7.16
C LEU A 357 -10.33 -23.09 -6.52
N LEU A 358 -10.04 -22.85 -5.23
CA LEU A 358 -9.08 -23.63 -4.47
C LEU A 358 -9.50 -25.10 -4.37
N GLN A 359 -10.80 -25.36 -4.12
CA GLN A 359 -11.35 -26.71 -4.05
C GLN A 359 -11.30 -27.41 -5.42
N MET A 360 -11.70 -26.72 -6.48
CA MET A 360 -11.64 -27.26 -7.84
C MET A 360 -10.21 -27.65 -8.24
N ALA A 361 -9.24 -26.77 -7.97
CA ALA A 361 -7.83 -27.03 -8.27
C ALA A 361 -7.28 -28.21 -7.44
N ALA A 362 -7.63 -28.31 -6.15
CA ALA A 362 -7.23 -29.42 -5.29
C ALA A 362 -7.84 -30.76 -5.72
N LEU A 363 -9.09 -30.75 -6.19
CA LEU A 363 -9.79 -31.93 -6.70
C LEU A 363 -9.45 -32.23 -8.17
N GLN A 364 -8.69 -31.38 -8.86
CA GLN A 364 -8.31 -31.51 -10.27
C GLN A 364 -9.55 -31.60 -11.18
N LEU A 365 -10.53 -30.73 -10.96
CA LEU A 365 -11.78 -30.70 -11.72
C LEU A 365 -11.69 -29.91 -13.04
N GLY A 366 -10.48 -29.51 -13.42
CA GLY A 366 -10.25 -28.71 -14.63
C GLY A 366 -10.51 -27.22 -14.43
N ASP A 367 -10.76 -26.55 -15.54
CA ASP A 367 -11.02 -25.11 -15.57
C ASP A 367 -12.44 -24.79 -15.12
N ILE A 368 -12.60 -23.79 -14.30
CA ILE A 368 -13.90 -23.30 -13.80
C ILE A 368 -14.81 -22.82 -14.94
N GLU A 369 -14.24 -22.32 -16.05
CA GLU A 369 -15.04 -21.89 -17.22
C GLU A 369 -15.72 -23.05 -17.93
N ASN A 370 -15.17 -24.26 -17.82
CA ASN A 370 -15.72 -25.50 -18.43
C ASN A 370 -16.50 -26.35 -17.44
N PHE A 371 -16.47 -26.03 -16.17
CA PHE A 371 -17.18 -26.78 -15.13
C PHE A 371 -18.70 -26.56 -15.28
N PRO A 372 -19.53 -27.62 -15.22
CA PRO A 372 -20.95 -27.54 -15.52
C PRO A 372 -21.76 -26.90 -14.36
N PHE A 373 -21.55 -25.65 -14.09
CA PHE A 373 -22.41 -24.88 -13.16
C PHE A 373 -23.80 -24.70 -13.81
N LEU A 374 -24.80 -24.59 -12.98
CA LEU A 374 -26.14 -24.21 -13.43
C LEU A 374 -26.20 -22.77 -13.96
N ASP A 375 -25.48 -21.86 -13.25
CA ASP A 375 -25.20 -20.50 -13.67
C ASP A 375 -23.68 -20.28 -13.59
N PRO A 376 -22.98 -20.24 -14.72
CA PRO A 376 -21.52 -20.07 -14.70
C PRO A 376 -21.14 -18.67 -14.20
N PRO A 377 -20.10 -18.57 -13.36
CA PRO A 377 -19.61 -17.29 -12.89
C PRO A 377 -18.97 -16.49 -14.03
N ASP A 378 -19.02 -15.16 -13.90
CA ASP A 378 -18.34 -14.30 -14.89
C ASP A 378 -16.81 -14.37 -14.76
N ARG A 379 -16.10 -14.17 -15.89
CA ARG A 379 -14.63 -14.21 -15.97
C ARG A 379 -13.92 -13.22 -15.03
N ARG A 380 -14.56 -12.10 -14.68
CA ARG A 380 -13.97 -11.11 -13.79
C ARG A 380 -13.98 -11.60 -12.35
N SER A 381 -15.06 -12.23 -11.92
CA SER A 381 -15.18 -12.87 -10.60
C SER A 381 -14.19 -14.03 -10.44
N VAL A 382 -13.98 -14.82 -11.49
CA VAL A 382 -12.96 -15.88 -11.53
C VAL A 382 -11.57 -15.30 -11.39
N ARG A 383 -11.24 -14.27 -12.17
CA ARG A 383 -9.92 -13.60 -12.10
C ARG A 383 -9.66 -13.00 -10.71
N ASP A 384 -10.67 -12.43 -10.08
CA ASP A 384 -10.59 -11.90 -8.71
C ASP A 384 -10.27 -12.98 -7.68
N GLY A 385 -10.90 -14.14 -7.80
CA GLY A 385 -10.64 -15.30 -6.95
C GLY A 385 -9.22 -15.84 -7.14
N VAL A 386 -8.78 -15.99 -8.40
CA VAL A 386 -7.40 -16.41 -8.74
C VAL A 386 -6.39 -15.42 -8.17
N GLN A 387 -6.61 -14.12 -8.33
CA GLN A 387 -5.74 -13.10 -7.79
C GLN A 387 -5.61 -13.21 -6.26
N LEU A 388 -6.72 -13.40 -5.54
CA LEU A 388 -6.67 -13.59 -4.09
C LEU A 388 -5.87 -14.84 -3.73
N LEU A 389 -6.05 -15.95 -4.44
CA LEU A 389 -5.29 -17.18 -4.19
C LEU A 389 -3.79 -17.02 -4.48
N THR A 390 -3.44 -16.23 -5.49
CA THR A 390 -2.05 -15.87 -5.78
C THR A 390 -1.46 -14.98 -4.67
N GLU A 391 -2.21 -13.99 -4.19
CA GLU A 391 -1.81 -13.15 -3.05
C GLU A 391 -1.57 -13.98 -1.78
N LEU A 392 -2.37 -15.02 -1.54
CA LEU A 392 -2.18 -15.95 -0.43
C LEU A 392 -1.07 -16.99 -0.67
N GLY A 393 -0.48 -17.02 -1.87
CA GLY A 393 0.50 -18.00 -2.31
C GLY A 393 -0.07 -19.41 -2.46
N ALA A 394 -1.40 -19.53 -2.62
CA ALA A 394 -2.08 -20.79 -2.92
C ALA A 394 -1.94 -21.19 -4.39
N PHE A 395 -1.87 -20.19 -5.27
CA PHE A 395 -1.57 -20.34 -6.69
C PHE A 395 -0.24 -19.64 -7.01
N ASP A 396 0.48 -20.16 -7.99
CA ASP A 396 1.64 -19.51 -8.57
C ASP A 396 1.23 -18.44 -9.61
N ARG A 397 2.21 -17.79 -10.23
CA ARG A 397 1.96 -16.76 -11.26
C ARG A 397 1.33 -17.32 -12.54
N GLN A 398 1.43 -18.62 -12.78
CA GLN A 398 0.84 -19.34 -13.90
C GLN A 398 -0.58 -19.82 -13.60
N GLY A 399 -1.07 -19.66 -12.35
CA GLY A 399 -2.38 -20.11 -11.91
C GLY A 399 -2.44 -21.58 -11.44
N ALA A 400 -1.30 -22.26 -11.35
CA ALA A 400 -1.26 -23.62 -10.83
C ALA A 400 -1.27 -23.65 -9.30
N ILE A 401 -1.90 -24.70 -8.74
CA ILE A 401 -1.96 -24.86 -7.27
C ILE A 401 -0.61 -25.23 -6.69
N THR A 402 -0.14 -24.42 -5.73
CA THR A 402 1.10 -24.65 -5.01
C THR A 402 0.95 -25.73 -3.93
N GLU A 403 2.07 -26.15 -3.31
CA GLU A 403 2.01 -27.01 -2.13
C GLU A 403 1.27 -26.33 -0.96
N ARG A 404 1.47 -25.01 -0.78
CA ARG A 404 0.71 -24.20 0.17
C ARG A 404 -0.78 -24.24 -0.15
N GLY A 405 -1.15 -24.13 -1.42
CA GLY A 405 -2.54 -24.23 -1.88
C GLY A 405 -3.17 -25.58 -1.55
N ARG A 406 -2.46 -26.69 -1.75
CA ARG A 406 -2.96 -28.03 -1.37
C ARG A 406 -3.19 -28.17 0.13
N ARG A 407 -2.29 -27.61 0.96
CA ARG A 407 -2.47 -27.57 2.41
C ARG A 407 -3.68 -26.70 2.81
N LEU A 408 -3.85 -25.53 2.17
CA LEU A 408 -5.01 -24.64 2.41
C LEU A 408 -6.33 -25.31 2.07
N ALA A 409 -6.41 -26.04 0.95
CA ALA A 409 -7.64 -26.73 0.53
C ALA A 409 -8.13 -27.77 1.54
N ARG A 410 -7.24 -28.33 2.37
CA ARG A 410 -7.60 -29.31 3.41
C ARG A 410 -8.16 -28.68 4.68
N LEU A 411 -7.95 -27.36 4.89
CA LEU A 411 -8.49 -26.64 6.04
C LEU A 411 -9.94 -26.23 5.78
N PRO A 412 -10.90 -26.59 6.63
CA PRO A 412 -12.32 -26.29 6.43
C PRO A 412 -12.68 -24.86 6.86
N VAL A 413 -11.87 -23.88 6.47
CA VAL A 413 -12.02 -22.46 6.76
C VAL A 413 -11.79 -21.64 5.51
N ASP A 414 -12.15 -20.37 5.57
CA ASP A 414 -11.83 -19.41 4.49
C ASP A 414 -10.31 -19.46 4.16
N PRO A 415 -9.90 -19.38 2.89
CA PRO A 415 -8.50 -19.46 2.49
C PRO A 415 -7.59 -18.45 3.22
N ARG A 416 -8.09 -17.26 3.57
CA ARG A 416 -7.35 -16.28 4.37
C ARG A 416 -7.06 -16.79 5.78
N LEU A 417 -8.08 -17.35 6.44
CA LEU A 417 -7.91 -17.96 7.78
C LEU A 417 -6.98 -19.16 7.73
N GLY A 418 -7.11 -19.99 6.70
CA GLY A 418 -6.18 -21.08 6.46
C GLY A 418 -4.73 -20.59 6.31
N ARG A 419 -4.52 -19.49 5.57
CA ARG A 419 -3.19 -18.88 5.38
C ARG A 419 -2.58 -18.40 6.71
N MET A 420 -3.40 -17.84 7.61
CA MET A 420 -2.97 -17.43 8.95
C MET A 420 -2.51 -18.64 9.76
N ILE A 421 -3.27 -19.76 9.74
CA ILE A 421 -2.90 -21.00 10.45
C ILE A 421 -1.57 -21.53 9.92
N LEU A 422 -1.35 -21.54 8.60
CA LEU A 422 -0.07 -21.98 8.04
C LEU A 422 1.09 -21.05 8.42
N ALA A 423 0.86 -19.74 8.49
CA ALA A 423 1.88 -18.76 8.90
C ALA A 423 2.23 -18.90 10.38
N ALA A 424 1.26 -19.26 11.22
CA ALA A 424 1.44 -19.41 12.64
C ALA A 424 2.51 -20.47 13.01
N GLN A 425 2.71 -21.47 12.16
CA GLN A 425 3.78 -22.46 12.34
C GLN A 425 5.16 -21.80 12.30
N THR A 426 5.38 -20.88 11.37
CA THR A 426 6.65 -20.13 11.25
C THR A 426 6.82 -19.11 12.36
N GLU A 427 5.72 -18.46 12.76
CA GLU A 427 5.72 -17.44 13.80
C GLU A 427 5.67 -18.04 15.21
N GLY A 428 5.47 -19.36 15.37
CA GLY A 428 5.41 -20.06 16.67
C GLY A 428 4.23 -19.60 17.52
N CYS A 429 3.01 -19.55 16.93
CA CYS A 429 1.78 -19.15 17.60
C CYS A 429 0.56 -19.95 17.13
N VAL A 430 0.77 -21.22 16.79
CA VAL A 430 -0.29 -22.10 16.22
C VAL A 430 -1.47 -22.21 17.17
N ARG A 431 -1.25 -22.40 18.45
CA ARG A 431 -2.30 -22.51 19.47
C ARG A 431 -3.23 -21.30 19.47
N GLU A 432 -2.67 -20.09 19.48
CA GLU A 432 -3.41 -18.83 19.48
C GLU A 432 -4.14 -18.66 18.15
N MET A 433 -3.51 -19.01 17.04
CA MET A 433 -4.09 -18.83 15.72
C MET A 433 -5.25 -19.80 15.45
N LEU A 434 -5.20 -21.03 15.93
CA LEU A 434 -6.35 -21.93 15.83
C LEU A 434 -7.57 -21.38 16.57
N VAL A 435 -7.34 -20.79 17.75
CA VAL A 435 -8.41 -20.12 18.52
C VAL A 435 -8.97 -18.93 17.77
N LEU A 436 -8.12 -18.08 17.20
CA LEU A 436 -8.55 -16.89 16.46
C LEU A 436 -9.24 -17.23 15.15
N ALA A 437 -8.71 -18.18 14.38
CA ALA A 437 -9.35 -18.63 13.13
C ALA A 437 -10.74 -19.22 13.39
N ALA A 438 -10.90 -19.96 14.49
CA ALA A 438 -12.21 -20.44 14.92
C ALA A 438 -13.14 -19.30 15.36
N ALA A 439 -12.67 -18.33 16.14
CA ALA A 439 -13.46 -17.17 16.56
C ALA A 439 -13.95 -16.34 15.37
N LEU A 440 -13.10 -16.12 14.37
CA LEU A 440 -13.43 -15.38 13.16
C LEU A 440 -14.34 -16.15 12.18
N SER A 441 -14.51 -17.46 12.37
CA SER A 441 -15.37 -18.31 11.54
C SER A 441 -16.80 -18.43 12.07
N ILE A 442 -17.09 -17.89 13.25
CA ILE A 442 -18.40 -17.94 13.90
C ILE A 442 -18.89 -16.53 14.24
N PRO A 443 -20.20 -16.33 14.47
CA PRO A 443 -20.69 -15.07 15.03
C PRO A 443 -20.08 -14.80 16.41
N ASP A 444 -19.84 -13.52 16.74
CA ASP A 444 -19.27 -13.10 18.03
C ASP A 444 -20.04 -13.74 19.18
N PRO A 445 -19.38 -14.45 20.11
CA PRO A 445 -20.03 -15.07 21.25
C PRO A 445 -20.50 -14.06 22.32
N ARG A 446 -20.07 -12.81 22.27
CA ARG A 446 -20.46 -11.74 23.18
C ARG A 446 -21.80 -11.17 22.75
N GLU A 447 -22.78 -11.22 23.61
CA GLU A 447 -24.11 -10.67 23.38
C GLU A 447 -24.18 -9.22 23.90
N ARG A 448 -24.93 -8.38 23.20
CA ARG A 448 -25.19 -6.99 23.61
C ARG A 448 -26.68 -6.72 23.49
N PRO A 449 -27.49 -7.16 24.48
CA PRO A 449 -28.92 -6.89 24.51
C PRO A 449 -29.14 -5.38 24.55
N SER A 450 -30.09 -4.87 23.76
CA SER A 450 -30.35 -3.44 23.66
C SER A 450 -30.82 -2.81 25.00
N ASP A 451 -31.55 -3.56 25.81
CA ASP A 451 -32.03 -3.17 27.15
C ASP A 451 -30.93 -3.14 28.22
N ARG A 452 -29.80 -3.80 28.00
CA ARG A 452 -28.67 -3.96 28.94
C ARG A 452 -27.29 -3.83 28.32
N GLU A 453 -27.18 -3.00 27.27
CA GLU A 453 -25.94 -2.86 26.52
C GLU A 453 -24.77 -2.37 27.38
N GLU A 454 -25.01 -1.43 28.28
CA GLU A 454 -23.97 -0.91 29.17
C GLU A 454 -23.46 -1.97 30.15
N ALA A 455 -24.37 -2.74 30.77
CA ALA A 455 -23.98 -3.84 31.66
C ALA A 455 -23.20 -4.92 30.94
N ALA A 456 -23.58 -5.27 29.71
CA ALA A 456 -22.83 -6.20 28.86
C ALA A 456 -21.44 -5.63 28.50
N ARG A 457 -21.36 -4.35 28.16
CA ARG A 457 -20.10 -3.66 27.86
C ARG A 457 -19.14 -3.68 29.05
N GLN A 458 -19.64 -3.39 30.25
CA GLN A 458 -18.83 -3.46 31.49
C GLN A 458 -18.29 -4.86 31.76
N LYS A 459 -19.14 -5.89 31.59
CA LYS A 459 -18.71 -7.29 31.77
C LYS A 459 -17.64 -7.72 30.76
N HIS A 460 -17.76 -7.28 29.51
CA HIS A 460 -16.83 -7.63 28.46
C HIS A 460 -15.54 -6.80 28.49
N ALA A 461 -15.53 -5.63 29.15
CA ALA A 461 -14.36 -4.72 29.21
C ALA A 461 -13.13 -5.40 29.85
N ARG A 462 -13.30 -6.33 30.77
CA ARG A 462 -12.22 -7.08 31.44
C ARG A 462 -11.39 -7.96 30.49
N PHE A 463 -11.94 -8.30 29.32
CA PHE A 463 -11.23 -9.08 28.30
C PHE A 463 -10.54 -8.20 27.27
N ALA A 464 -10.82 -6.89 27.28
CA ALA A 464 -10.30 -5.96 26.31
C ALA A 464 -8.76 -5.85 26.41
N ASP A 465 -8.11 -5.90 25.28
CA ASP A 465 -6.71 -5.55 25.11
C ASP A 465 -6.64 -4.16 24.48
N GLU A 466 -5.77 -3.29 24.97
CA GLU A 466 -5.72 -1.89 24.52
C GLU A 466 -5.32 -1.73 23.04
N HIS A 467 -4.66 -2.73 22.48
CA HIS A 467 -4.04 -2.64 21.16
C HIS A 467 -4.62 -3.61 20.12
N SER A 468 -5.49 -4.56 20.56
CA SER A 468 -5.94 -5.62 19.67
C SER A 468 -7.26 -6.26 20.09
N ASP A 469 -8.25 -6.18 19.21
CA ASP A 469 -9.48 -6.95 19.36
C ASP A 469 -9.21 -8.46 19.28
N PHE A 470 -8.18 -8.89 18.54
CA PHE A 470 -7.80 -10.31 18.45
C PHE A 470 -7.26 -10.82 19.78
N MET A 471 -6.43 -10.04 20.47
CA MET A 471 -5.95 -10.40 21.80
C MET A 471 -7.10 -10.44 22.81
N SER A 472 -8.11 -9.57 22.65
CA SER A 472 -9.35 -9.60 23.45
C SER A 472 -10.11 -10.94 23.31
N TYR A 473 -10.15 -11.53 22.11
CA TYR A 473 -10.69 -12.89 21.92
C TYR A 473 -9.85 -13.95 22.63
N LEU A 474 -8.53 -13.87 22.60
CA LEU A 474 -7.65 -14.81 23.31
C LEU A 474 -7.80 -14.69 24.84
N ASN A 475 -8.00 -13.48 25.37
CA ASN A 475 -8.28 -13.26 26.80
C ASN A 475 -9.61 -13.89 27.19
N LEU A 476 -10.66 -13.68 26.41
CA LEU A 476 -11.95 -14.32 26.61
C LEU A 476 -11.82 -15.86 26.55
N TRP A 477 -11.08 -16.40 25.59
CA TRP A 477 -10.86 -17.84 25.44
C TRP A 477 -10.18 -18.45 26.68
N ARG A 478 -9.12 -17.79 27.19
CA ARG A 478 -8.41 -18.25 28.41
C ARG A 478 -9.35 -18.29 29.59
N TYR A 479 -10.09 -17.23 29.82
CA TYR A 479 -11.09 -17.17 30.86
C TYR A 479 -12.14 -18.30 30.75
N LEU A 480 -12.72 -18.51 29.58
CA LEU A 480 -13.72 -19.56 29.36
C LEU A 480 -13.14 -20.96 29.62
N ARG A 481 -11.88 -21.21 29.28
CA ARG A 481 -11.21 -22.47 29.57
C ARG A 481 -11.00 -22.71 31.07
N GLU A 482 -10.62 -21.68 31.81
CA GLU A 482 -10.47 -21.74 33.26
C GLU A 482 -11.82 -22.02 33.92
N GLN A 483 -12.82 -21.23 33.61
CA GLN A 483 -14.17 -21.43 34.16
C GLN A 483 -14.78 -22.80 33.81
N ARG A 484 -14.47 -23.33 32.64
CA ARG A 484 -14.92 -24.68 32.24
C ARG A 484 -14.30 -25.82 33.06
N LYS A 485 -13.07 -25.63 33.59
CA LYS A 485 -12.43 -26.58 34.45
C LYS A 485 -13.03 -26.63 35.86
N GLU A 486 -13.49 -25.45 36.34
CA GLU A 486 -13.95 -25.27 37.71
C GLU A 486 -15.47 -25.49 37.86
N LEU A 487 -16.25 -25.24 36.80
CA LEU A 487 -17.70 -25.25 36.89
C LEU A 487 -18.33 -26.47 36.22
N SER A 488 -19.42 -26.98 36.82
CA SER A 488 -20.29 -27.95 36.17
C SER A 488 -20.96 -27.36 34.93
N GLY A 489 -21.46 -28.20 34.05
CA GLY A 489 -22.12 -27.77 32.81
C GLY A 489 -23.27 -26.79 33.00
N ASN A 490 -24.08 -26.99 34.07
CA ASN A 490 -25.19 -26.10 34.39
C ASN A 490 -24.70 -24.79 35.01
N GLN A 491 -23.69 -24.81 35.85
CA GLN A 491 -23.08 -23.61 36.42
C GLN A 491 -22.44 -22.78 35.33
N PHE A 492 -21.73 -23.38 34.38
CA PHE A 492 -21.12 -22.72 33.23
C PHE A 492 -22.18 -22.06 32.33
N ARG A 493 -23.33 -22.71 32.09
CA ARG A 493 -24.45 -22.06 31.35
C ARG A 493 -24.99 -20.84 32.09
N ARG A 494 -25.12 -20.91 33.43
CA ARG A 494 -25.58 -19.77 34.27
C ARG A 494 -24.57 -18.62 34.19
N LEU A 495 -23.27 -18.92 34.28
CA LEU A 495 -22.18 -17.95 34.12
C LEU A 495 -22.28 -17.24 32.75
N CYS A 496 -22.36 -18.00 31.66
CA CYS A 496 -22.49 -17.42 30.34
C CYS A 496 -23.67 -16.43 30.25
N ARG A 497 -24.85 -16.80 30.77
CA ARG A 497 -26.01 -15.91 30.77
C ARG A 497 -25.79 -14.66 31.62
N ALA A 498 -25.19 -14.79 32.80
CA ALA A 498 -24.92 -13.67 33.72
C ALA A 498 -23.88 -12.70 33.16
N GLU A 499 -23.04 -13.14 32.22
CA GLU A 499 -21.98 -12.36 31.60
C GLU A 499 -22.24 -11.98 30.15
N PHE A 500 -23.49 -12.12 29.68
CA PHE A 500 -23.91 -11.81 28.32
C PHE A 500 -23.06 -12.54 27.27
N LEU A 501 -22.83 -13.85 27.51
CA LEU A 501 -22.09 -14.72 26.59
C LEU A 501 -23.03 -15.79 26.03
N HIS A 502 -23.00 -15.95 24.71
CA HIS A 502 -23.87 -16.92 24.02
C HIS A 502 -23.30 -18.34 24.15
N TYR A 503 -23.86 -19.13 25.05
CA TYR A 503 -23.37 -20.47 25.40
C TYR A 503 -23.17 -21.38 24.18
N LEU A 504 -24.13 -21.42 23.25
CA LEU A 504 -24.02 -22.28 22.07
C LEU A 504 -22.89 -21.85 21.13
N ARG A 505 -22.67 -20.54 20.93
CA ARG A 505 -21.55 -20.03 20.13
C ARG A 505 -20.20 -20.34 20.79
N ILE A 506 -20.13 -20.31 22.12
CA ILE A 506 -18.94 -20.71 22.87
C ILE A 506 -18.66 -22.20 22.65
N ARG A 507 -19.69 -23.06 22.71
CA ARG A 507 -19.54 -24.48 22.42
C ARG A 507 -19.07 -24.69 20.98
N GLU A 508 -19.69 -24.02 20.03
CA GLU A 508 -19.30 -24.03 18.63
C GLU A 508 -17.83 -23.62 18.44
N TRP A 509 -17.39 -22.56 19.15
CA TRP A 509 -15.99 -22.12 19.15
C TRP A 509 -15.04 -23.21 19.65
N GLN A 510 -15.35 -23.83 20.79
CA GLN A 510 -14.55 -24.91 21.38
C GLN A 510 -14.45 -26.11 20.44
N ASP A 511 -15.56 -26.53 19.85
CA ASP A 511 -15.64 -27.68 18.97
C ASP A 511 -14.84 -27.39 17.67
N LEU A 512 -14.93 -26.18 17.12
CA LEU A 512 -14.18 -25.78 15.92
C LEU A 512 -12.66 -25.75 16.20
N VAL A 513 -12.22 -25.24 17.34
CA VAL A 513 -10.81 -25.28 17.75
C VAL A 513 -10.32 -26.72 17.81
N GLY A 514 -11.12 -27.62 18.38
CA GLY A 514 -10.79 -29.06 18.44
C GLY A 514 -10.62 -29.68 17.06
N GLN A 515 -11.53 -29.40 16.13
CA GLN A 515 -11.45 -29.90 14.75
C GLN A 515 -10.26 -29.33 13.98
N LEU A 516 -10.06 -28.02 14.07
CA LEU A 516 -8.92 -27.36 13.41
C LEU A 516 -7.59 -27.91 13.94
N ARG A 517 -7.50 -28.21 15.24
CA ARG A 517 -6.34 -28.83 15.87
C ARG A 517 -6.07 -30.23 15.29
N GLY A 518 -7.13 -31.06 15.15
CA GLY A 518 -7.01 -32.39 14.54
C GLY A 518 -6.48 -32.31 13.11
N ILE A 519 -7.08 -31.47 12.27
CA ILE A 519 -6.66 -31.31 10.89
C ILE A 519 -5.28 -30.67 10.76
N ALA A 520 -4.94 -29.71 11.62
CA ALA A 520 -3.61 -29.12 11.68
C ALA A 520 -2.56 -30.19 11.99
N GLY A 521 -2.85 -31.08 12.95
CA GLY A 521 -1.99 -32.22 13.25
C GLY A 521 -1.78 -33.16 12.08
N GLU A 522 -2.84 -33.48 11.31
CA GLU A 522 -2.74 -34.27 10.07
C GLU A 522 -1.89 -33.58 8.99
N LEU A 523 -1.79 -32.24 9.03
CA LEU A 523 -0.96 -31.42 8.12
C LEU A 523 0.47 -31.22 8.65
N GLY A 524 0.82 -31.82 9.78
CA GLY A 524 2.13 -31.64 10.43
C GLY A 524 2.31 -30.25 11.06
N ILE A 525 1.22 -29.55 11.36
CA ILE A 525 1.23 -28.27 12.07
C ILE A 525 1.03 -28.57 13.57
N THR A 526 2.10 -28.38 14.34
CA THR A 526 2.11 -28.68 15.77
C THR A 526 1.94 -27.42 16.61
N GLU A 527 1.18 -27.54 17.71
CA GLU A 527 1.07 -26.48 18.70
C GLU A 527 2.34 -26.45 19.56
N GLU A 528 2.85 -25.24 19.82
CA GLU A 528 3.92 -25.12 20.81
C GLU A 528 3.38 -25.29 22.23
N SER A 529 4.17 -25.98 23.05
CA SER A 529 3.94 -26.11 24.51
C SER A 529 4.69 -24.98 25.23
N GLY A 530 4.04 -24.24 26.11
CA GLY A 530 4.67 -23.20 26.92
C GLY A 530 3.81 -21.95 27.11
N GLU A 531 4.49 -20.84 27.35
CA GLU A 531 3.85 -19.52 27.54
C GLU A 531 3.07 -19.05 26.29
N PRO A 532 2.07 -18.16 26.48
CA PRO A 532 1.37 -17.55 25.37
C PRO A 532 2.34 -16.84 24.43
N ALA A 533 2.09 -16.94 23.12
CA ALA A 533 2.89 -16.26 22.13
C ALA A 533 2.82 -14.74 22.26
N ASP A 534 3.93 -14.07 21.93
CA ASP A 534 3.98 -12.61 21.87
C ASP A 534 2.92 -12.07 20.88
N PRO A 535 2.13 -11.04 21.27
CA PRO A 535 1.17 -10.40 20.38
C PRO A 535 1.73 -10.01 19.00
N ALA A 536 2.98 -9.59 18.91
CA ALA A 536 3.60 -9.24 17.63
C ALA A 536 3.71 -10.44 16.67
N ARG A 537 4.01 -11.63 17.18
CA ARG A 537 4.06 -12.88 16.41
C ARG A 537 2.66 -13.30 15.94
N VAL A 538 1.66 -13.18 16.83
CA VAL A 538 0.25 -13.43 16.49
C VAL A 538 -0.21 -12.48 15.39
N HIS A 539 0.10 -11.18 15.50
CA HIS A 539 -0.26 -10.20 14.49
C HIS A 539 0.47 -10.45 13.16
N ALA A 540 1.72 -10.91 13.18
CA ALA A 540 2.46 -11.28 11.97
C ALA A 540 1.79 -12.46 11.23
N ALA A 541 1.34 -13.47 11.97
CA ALA A 541 0.60 -14.60 11.39
C ALA A 541 -0.75 -14.17 10.83
N LEU A 542 -1.49 -13.27 11.52
CA LEU A 542 -2.74 -12.66 11.00
C LEU A 542 -2.52 -11.90 9.71
N LEU A 543 -1.45 -11.09 9.64
CA LEU A 543 -1.11 -10.31 8.45
C LEU A 543 -0.95 -11.19 7.20
N ALA A 544 -0.43 -12.41 7.34
CA ALA A 544 -0.26 -13.32 6.19
C ALA A 544 -1.57 -13.63 5.43
N GLY A 545 -2.72 -13.54 6.12
CA GLY A 545 -4.04 -13.67 5.50
C GLY A 545 -4.75 -12.35 5.23
N LEU A 546 -4.26 -11.23 5.79
CA LEU A 546 -4.96 -9.94 5.85
C LEU A 546 -4.17 -8.77 5.24
N LEU A 547 -3.19 -9.02 4.39
CA LEU A 547 -2.38 -7.96 3.78
C LEU A 547 -3.22 -6.93 3.03
N SER A 548 -4.33 -7.34 2.41
CA SER A 548 -5.29 -6.44 1.76
C SER A 548 -6.23 -5.70 2.73
N HIS A 549 -6.18 -5.99 4.02
CA HIS A 549 -6.99 -5.38 5.07
C HIS A 549 -6.17 -4.48 6.01
N VAL A 550 -5.00 -4.09 5.58
CA VAL A 550 -4.15 -3.10 6.27
C VAL A 550 -4.66 -1.70 5.98
N GLY A 551 -4.61 -0.83 6.99
CA GLY A 551 -4.96 0.58 6.86
C GLY A 551 -3.97 1.51 7.55
N MET A 552 -3.73 2.66 6.91
CA MET A 552 -2.95 3.76 7.44
C MET A 552 -3.88 4.92 7.76
N ARG A 553 -3.89 5.40 9.00
CA ARG A 553 -4.71 6.54 9.41
C ARG A 553 -4.26 7.81 8.70
N ARG A 554 -5.21 8.56 8.16
CA ARG A 554 -4.96 9.89 7.58
C ARG A 554 -4.75 10.90 8.71
N GLU A 555 -3.88 11.87 8.45
CA GLU A 555 -3.63 12.96 9.39
C GLU A 555 -4.94 13.68 9.70
N ASP A 556 -5.13 14.04 10.97
CA ASP A 556 -6.31 14.73 11.52
C ASP A 556 -7.69 14.07 11.24
N SER A 557 -7.70 12.76 10.96
CA SER A 557 -8.91 12.01 10.68
C SER A 557 -8.97 10.71 11.47
N ARG A 558 -10.19 10.21 11.68
CA ARG A 558 -10.45 8.84 12.17
C ARG A 558 -10.52 7.84 11.01
N GLU A 559 -10.40 8.29 9.78
CA GLU A 559 -10.49 7.51 8.57
C GLU A 559 -9.13 6.91 8.22
N PHE A 560 -9.14 5.66 7.79
CA PHE A 560 -7.97 4.92 7.32
C PHE A 560 -7.97 4.84 5.79
N ALA A 561 -6.83 5.14 5.19
CA ALA A 561 -6.53 4.74 3.83
C ALA A 561 -6.20 3.25 3.84
N GLY A 562 -6.95 2.46 3.10
CA GLY A 562 -6.76 1.02 2.95
C GLY A 562 -6.18 0.64 1.59
N ALA A 563 -5.98 -0.66 1.39
CA ALA A 563 -5.53 -1.23 0.12
C ALA A 563 -6.44 -0.79 -1.04
N ARG A 564 -5.85 -0.60 -2.24
CA ARG A 564 -6.58 -0.29 -3.50
C ARG A 564 -7.45 0.96 -3.42
N ASN A 565 -6.96 2.00 -2.72
CA ASN A 565 -7.66 3.28 -2.51
C ASN A 565 -8.98 3.16 -1.72
N SER A 566 -9.19 2.09 -0.97
CA SER A 566 -10.32 2.01 -0.07
C SER A 566 -10.17 2.99 1.10
N ARG A 567 -11.29 3.42 1.66
CA ARG A 567 -11.33 4.24 2.88
C ARG A 567 -12.29 3.63 3.86
N PHE A 568 -11.87 3.46 5.10
CA PHE A 568 -12.70 2.85 6.12
C PHE A 568 -12.50 3.49 7.49
N VAL A 569 -13.45 3.28 8.37
CA VAL A 569 -13.37 3.63 9.80
C VAL A 569 -13.46 2.36 10.64
N LEU A 570 -12.91 2.40 11.84
CA LEU A 570 -13.07 1.27 12.77
C LEU A 570 -14.51 1.19 13.28
N ALA A 571 -15.02 -0.04 13.38
CA ALA A 571 -16.34 -0.27 13.93
C ALA A 571 -16.42 0.23 15.40
N PRO A 572 -17.54 0.82 15.83
CA PRO A 572 -17.68 1.37 17.19
C PRO A 572 -17.40 0.38 18.32
N GLY A 573 -17.55 -0.91 18.05
CA GLY A 573 -17.27 -1.99 19.00
C GLY A 573 -15.79 -2.38 19.13
N SER A 574 -14.89 -1.83 18.32
CA SER A 574 -13.46 -2.09 18.42
C SER A 574 -12.82 -1.32 19.60
N VAL A 575 -11.89 -1.95 20.30
CA VAL A 575 -11.11 -1.31 21.38
C VAL A 575 -10.33 -0.10 20.87
N LEU A 576 -9.93 -0.11 19.60
CA LEU A 576 -9.15 0.94 18.93
C LEU A 576 -10.01 2.10 18.42
N SER A 577 -11.34 2.02 18.45
CA SER A 577 -12.23 3.02 17.81
C SER A 577 -12.13 4.41 18.46
N LYS A 578 -11.87 4.49 19.77
CA LYS A 578 -11.73 5.75 20.52
C LYS A 578 -10.38 6.42 20.31
N ARG A 579 -9.29 5.64 20.21
CA ARG A 579 -7.92 6.09 20.02
C ARG A 579 -7.27 5.32 18.86
N PRO A 580 -7.65 5.64 17.62
CA PRO A 580 -7.17 4.91 16.45
C PRO A 580 -5.67 5.12 16.25
N PRO A 581 -4.86 4.04 16.14
CA PRO A 581 -3.42 4.12 15.89
C PRO A 581 -3.13 4.53 14.44
N ARG A 582 -1.85 4.79 14.14
CA ARG A 582 -1.44 5.14 12.77
C ARG A 582 -1.64 3.99 11.78
N TRP A 583 -1.34 2.76 12.18
CA TRP A 583 -1.45 1.57 11.35
C TRP A 583 -2.33 0.51 12.02
N VAL A 584 -3.21 -0.07 11.24
CA VAL A 584 -4.11 -1.15 11.70
C VAL A 584 -4.18 -2.27 10.68
N VAL A 585 -4.47 -3.46 11.16
CA VAL A 585 -5.02 -4.56 10.37
C VAL A 585 -6.43 -4.87 10.89
N VAL A 586 -7.37 -5.17 9.99
CA VAL A 586 -8.73 -5.54 10.35
C VAL A 586 -9.06 -6.92 9.80
N ALA A 587 -9.82 -7.71 10.54
CA ALA A 587 -10.24 -9.04 10.09
C ALA A 587 -11.20 -8.95 8.91
N GLU A 588 -12.11 -7.99 8.94
CA GLU A 588 -13.20 -7.88 7.99
C GLU A 588 -13.47 -6.41 7.63
N LEU A 589 -13.75 -6.17 6.36
CA LEU A 589 -14.23 -4.89 5.85
C LEU A 589 -15.66 -5.05 5.38
N ILE A 590 -16.60 -4.36 6.02
CA ILE A 590 -18.03 -4.44 5.69
C ILE A 590 -18.54 -3.04 5.37
N GLU A 591 -19.20 -2.91 4.24
CA GLU A 591 -19.88 -1.69 3.84
C GLU A 591 -21.39 -1.78 4.19
N THR A 592 -21.84 -0.81 4.97
CA THR A 592 -23.24 -0.54 5.26
C THR A 592 -23.54 0.88 4.83
N THR A 593 -23.66 1.85 5.72
CA THR A 593 -23.68 3.29 5.41
C THR A 593 -22.29 3.82 5.07
N ARG A 594 -21.27 3.20 5.65
CA ARG A 594 -19.84 3.44 5.42
C ARG A 594 -19.10 2.10 5.39
N LEU A 595 -17.86 2.12 4.94
CA LEU A 595 -16.98 0.96 5.05
C LEU A 595 -16.41 0.90 6.48
N TYR A 596 -16.71 -0.17 7.21
CA TYR A 596 -16.24 -0.42 8.56
C TYR A 596 -15.23 -1.54 8.60
N GLY A 597 -14.12 -1.29 9.31
CA GLY A 597 -13.18 -2.32 9.72
C GLY A 597 -13.57 -2.93 11.06
N ARG A 598 -13.83 -4.24 11.08
CA ARG A 598 -14.18 -5.00 12.28
C ARG A 598 -13.01 -5.82 12.76
N THR A 599 -12.89 -5.97 14.08
CA THR A 599 -11.85 -6.75 14.75
C THR A 599 -10.48 -6.28 14.32
N ALA A 600 -10.00 -5.22 14.94
CA ALA A 600 -8.79 -4.52 14.56
C ALA A 600 -7.62 -4.79 15.51
N ALA A 601 -6.40 -4.71 14.98
CA ALA A 601 -5.18 -4.66 15.78
C ALA A 601 -4.25 -3.56 15.29
N ARG A 602 -3.53 -2.95 16.24
CA ARG A 602 -2.40 -2.07 15.94
C ARG A 602 -1.25 -2.90 15.38
N ILE A 603 -0.65 -2.44 14.30
CA ILE A 603 0.50 -3.08 13.65
C ILE A 603 1.61 -2.08 13.37
N GLN A 604 2.78 -2.59 12.99
CA GLN A 604 3.91 -1.79 12.52
C GLN A 604 4.11 -2.03 11.01
N PRO A 605 4.43 -0.99 10.23
CA PRO A 605 4.62 -1.12 8.77
C PRO A 605 5.78 -2.07 8.41
N GLU A 606 6.81 -2.18 9.26
CA GLU A 606 7.93 -3.10 9.07
C GLU A 606 7.47 -4.57 9.12
N ALA A 607 6.53 -4.89 10.01
CA ALA A 607 5.94 -6.23 10.06
C ALA A 607 5.12 -6.52 8.81
N VAL A 608 4.41 -5.52 8.28
CA VAL A 608 3.67 -5.64 7.02
C VAL A 608 4.63 -5.90 5.86
N GLU A 609 5.71 -5.11 5.76
CA GLU A 609 6.73 -5.28 4.70
C GLU A 609 7.36 -6.68 4.76
N ARG A 610 7.74 -7.16 5.95
CA ARG A 610 8.33 -8.49 6.15
C ARG A 610 7.39 -9.62 5.71
N VAL A 611 6.12 -9.55 6.11
CA VAL A 611 5.13 -10.59 5.80
C VAL A 611 4.71 -10.56 4.33
N ALA A 612 4.62 -9.38 3.75
CA ALA A 612 4.23 -9.20 2.36
C ALA A 612 5.27 -9.73 1.37
N GLY A 613 6.57 -9.72 1.73
CA GLY A 613 7.64 -10.26 0.87
C GLY A 613 7.61 -9.68 -0.54
N ASP A 614 7.41 -10.54 -1.55
CA ASP A 614 7.39 -10.17 -2.97
C ASP A 614 6.11 -9.42 -3.43
N LEU A 615 5.11 -9.28 -2.56
CA LEU A 615 3.89 -8.53 -2.87
C LEU A 615 4.08 -7.02 -2.78
N VAL A 616 5.15 -6.54 -2.11
CA VAL A 616 5.46 -5.11 -2.08
C VAL A 616 6.07 -4.65 -3.40
N GLN A 617 5.73 -3.43 -3.77
CA GLN A 617 6.38 -2.74 -4.87
C GLN A 617 7.44 -1.81 -4.31
N ARG A 618 8.67 -1.95 -4.81
CA ARG A 618 9.81 -1.11 -4.46
C ARG A 618 10.14 -0.20 -5.63
N SER A 619 10.28 1.07 -5.35
CA SER A 619 10.78 2.06 -6.31
C SER A 619 11.91 2.85 -5.69
N HIS A 620 12.90 3.18 -6.51
CA HIS A 620 14.08 3.90 -6.08
C HIS A 620 14.14 5.23 -6.82
N SER A 621 14.57 6.27 -6.12
CA SER A 621 14.67 7.62 -6.68
C SER A 621 15.92 8.31 -6.17
N GLU A 622 16.36 9.34 -6.93
CA GLU A 622 17.46 10.22 -6.54
C GLU A 622 18.75 9.44 -6.19
N PRO A 623 19.26 8.56 -7.08
CA PRO A 623 20.56 7.94 -6.84
C PRO A 623 21.64 9.03 -6.79
N HIS A 624 22.44 9.05 -5.75
CA HIS A 624 23.48 10.05 -5.50
C HIS A 624 24.67 9.42 -4.79
N TRP A 625 25.86 10.01 -5.04
CA TRP A 625 27.07 9.64 -4.31
C TRP A 625 27.01 10.13 -2.86
N ASP A 626 27.42 9.30 -1.93
CA ASP A 626 27.58 9.66 -0.51
C ASP A 626 29.06 9.48 -0.12
N PRO A 627 29.83 10.57 -0.03
CA PRO A 627 31.27 10.50 0.23
C PRO A 627 31.60 9.93 1.61
N ASP A 628 30.75 10.14 2.62
CA ASP A 628 30.94 9.62 3.97
C ASP A 628 30.82 8.11 4.04
N ARG A 629 29.91 7.54 3.26
CA ARG A 629 29.69 6.09 3.14
C ARG A 629 30.56 5.43 2.08
N GLY A 630 31.07 6.22 1.14
CA GLY A 630 31.81 5.73 0.00
C GLY A 630 31.03 4.83 -0.94
N GLU A 631 29.71 5.08 -1.05
CA GLU A 631 28.82 4.31 -1.92
C GLU A 631 27.68 5.18 -2.48
N VAL A 632 27.11 4.74 -3.57
CA VAL A 632 25.92 5.37 -4.15
C VAL A 632 24.70 4.98 -3.35
N MET A 633 23.99 5.96 -2.83
CA MET A 633 22.74 5.83 -2.10
C MET A 633 21.56 6.21 -2.98
N ALA A 634 20.39 5.65 -2.67
CA ALA A 634 19.12 6.09 -3.24
C ALA A 634 18.04 6.09 -2.16
N TYR A 635 16.91 6.74 -2.46
CA TYR A 635 15.73 6.68 -1.60
C TYR A 635 14.79 5.60 -2.12
N GLU A 636 14.55 4.62 -1.26
CA GLU A 636 13.59 3.55 -1.51
C GLU A 636 12.21 3.95 -0.98
N ARG A 637 11.22 3.77 -1.82
CA ARG A 637 9.80 3.82 -1.47
C ARG A 637 9.21 2.42 -1.59
N VAL A 638 8.56 1.96 -0.52
CA VAL A 638 7.91 0.64 -0.48
C VAL A 638 6.41 0.82 -0.38
N THR A 639 5.66 0.22 -1.30
CA THR A 639 4.21 0.29 -1.31
C THR A 639 3.59 -1.11 -1.34
N LEU A 640 2.45 -1.27 -0.67
CA LEU A 640 1.63 -2.48 -0.71
C LEU A 640 0.21 -2.10 -1.12
N TYR A 641 -0.26 -2.58 -2.27
CA TYR A 641 -1.60 -2.27 -2.83
C TYR A 641 -1.91 -0.76 -2.87
N GLY A 642 -0.89 0.07 -3.09
CA GLY A 642 -0.99 1.53 -3.10
C GLY A 642 -0.76 2.21 -1.75
N LEU A 643 -0.68 1.49 -0.64
CA LEU A 643 -0.33 2.05 0.67
C LEU A 643 1.18 2.24 0.80
N PRO A 644 1.66 3.44 1.15
CA PRO A 644 3.08 3.70 1.36
C PRO A 644 3.53 3.17 2.73
N LEU A 645 4.11 1.97 2.77
CA LEU A 645 4.70 1.39 3.99
C LEU A 645 5.95 2.15 4.41
N VAL A 646 6.78 2.50 3.44
CA VAL A 646 7.99 3.32 3.59
C VAL A 646 7.92 4.42 2.54
N SER A 647 8.01 5.67 2.99
CA SER A 647 7.96 6.82 2.07
C SER A 647 9.33 7.17 1.51
N ARG A 648 10.38 7.10 2.34
CA ARG A 648 11.74 7.49 1.96
C ARG A 648 12.75 6.82 2.90
N ARG A 649 13.36 5.75 2.46
CA ARG A 649 14.41 5.02 3.17
C ARG A 649 15.70 5.08 2.37
N ARG A 650 16.81 5.48 3.01
CA ARG A 650 18.12 5.46 2.35
C ARG A 650 18.62 4.02 2.23
N VAL A 651 18.95 3.61 1.02
CA VAL A 651 19.46 2.26 0.70
C VAL A 651 20.67 2.35 -0.21
N GLY A 652 21.62 1.41 -0.08
CA GLY A 652 22.74 1.29 -0.99
C GLY A 652 22.25 0.86 -2.39
N TYR A 653 22.65 1.61 -3.41
CA TYR A 653 22.11 1.45 -4.77
C TYR A 653 22.88 0.43 -5.62
N ALA A 654 24.09 0.07 -5.24
CA ALA A 654 24.97 -0.84 -6.00
C ALA A 654 24.38 -2.23 -6.29
N ARG A 655 23.45 -2.73 -5.45
CA ARG A 655 22.74 -4.02 -5.66
C ARG A 655 21.53 -3.88 -6.57
N ILE A 656 21.02 -2.67 -6.76
CA ILE A 656 19.80 -2.38 -7.51
C ILE A 656 20.16 -2.12 -8.95
N ASP A 657 21.09 -1.21 -9.18
CA ASP A 657 21.65 -0.89 -10.49
C ASP A 657 23.17 -0.71 -10.35
N PRO A 658 23.95 -1.77 -10.54
CA PRO A 658 25.40 -1.70 -10.43
C PRO A 658 26.04 -0.85 -11.52
N VAL A 659 25.41 -0.73 -12.70
CA VAL A 659 25.94 0.06 -13.82
C VAL A 659 25.91 1.54 -13.49
N LEU A 660 24.73 2.05 -13.10
CA LEU A 660 24.58 3.45 -12.71
C LEU A 660 25.36 3.77 -11.41
N ALA A 661 25.39 2.84 -10.45
CA ALA A 661 26.18 3.01 -9.23
C ALA A 661 27.69 3.14 -9.54
N ARG A 662 28.21 2.38 -10.49
CA ARG A 662 29.61 2.48 -10.93
C ARG A 662 29.86 3.82 -11.65
N GLU A 663 28.97 4.22 -12.53
CA GLU A 663 29.08 5.50 -13.23
C GLU A 663 29.14 6.67 -12.24
N LEU A 664 28.20 6.72 -11.30
CA LEU A 664 28.16 7.79 -10.28
C LEU A 664 29.37 7.74 -9.35
N PHE A 665 29.88 6.56 -8.99
CA PHE A 665 31.11 6.42 -8.23
C PHE A 665 32.29 7.01 -8.99
N ILE A 666 32.49 6.65 -10.27
CA ILE A 666 33.60 7.17 -11.04
C ILE A 666 33.46 8.69 -11.23
N ARG A 667 32.29 9.20 -11.61
CA ARG A 667 32.06 10.63 -11.84
C ARG A 667 32.30 11.47 -10.58
N HIS A 668 31.60 11.15 -9.51
CA HIS A 668 31.65 11.99 -8.32
C HIS A 668 32.90 11.74 -7.48
N ALA A 669 33.24 10.47 -7.22
CA ALA A 669 34.38 10.17 -6.35
C ALA A 669 35.74 10.39 -7.05
N LEU A 670 35.90 9.96 -8.29
CA LEU A 670 37.22 9.95 -8.96
C LEU A 670 37.44 11.17 -9.88
N VAL A 671 36.39 11.60 -10.62
CA VAL A 671 36.50 12.72 -11.56
C VAL A 671 36.32 14.06 -10.84
N GLU A 672 35.25 14.22 -10.09
CA GLU A 672 34.94 15.44 -9.34
C GLU A 672 35.77 15.57 -8.05
N GLY A 673 36.34 14.44 -7.58
CA GLY A 673 37.20 14.44 -6.41
C GLY A 673 36.45 14.42 -5.05
N ASP A 674 35.13 14.17 -5.05
CA ASP A 674 34.32 14.10 -3.83
C ASP A 674 34.48 12.75 -3.12
N TRP A 675 35.72 12.47 -2.68
CA TRP A 675 36.06 11.22 -2.02
C TRP A 675 37.17 11.41 -0.98
N HIS A 676 36.90 11.01 0.24
CA HIS A 676 37.88 11.02 1.34
C HIS A 676 38.79 9.78 1.24
N THR A 677 39.90 9.88 0.51
CA THR A 677 40.84 8.80 0.32
C THR A 677 42.29 9.17 0.55
N ARG A 678 43.13 8.18 0.83
CA ARG A 678 44.58 8.33 1.02
C ARG A 678 45.38 7.72 -0.16
N HIS A 679 44.74 7.42 -1.26
CA HIS A 679 45.42 6.86 -2.41
C HIS A 679 46.32 7.90 -3.10
N ARG A 680 47.57 7.57 -3.31
CA ARG A 680 48.59 8.49 -3.89
C ARG A 680 48.20 8.98 -5.29
N PHE A 681 47.77 8.08 -6.17
CA PHE A 681 47.35 8.45 -7.52
C PHE A 681 46.29 9.54 -7.55
N PHE A 682 45.38 9.50 -6.58
CA PHE A 682 44.27 10.46 -6.46
C PHE A 682 44.76 11.88 -6.20
N ALA A 683 45.72 12.02 -5.23
CA ALA A 683 46.35 13.30 -4.94
C ALA A 683 47.24 13.77 -6.11
N ASP A 684 48.00 12.85 -6.75
CA ASP A 684 48.86 13.17 -7.86
C ASP A 684 48.06 13.62 -9.10
N ASN A 685 46.91 12.97 -9.40
CA ASN A 685 46.01 13.38 -10.50
C ASN A 685 45.33 14.74 -10.21
N ALA A 686 44.90 14.99 -8.96
CA ALA A 686 44.33 16.26 -8.59
C ALA A 686 45.32 17.41 -8.75
N ARG A 687 46.60 17.20 -8.33
CA ARG A 687 47.67 18.17 -8.55
C ARG A 687 47.92 18.42 -10.04
N LEU A 688 48.04 17.36 -10.84
CA LEU A 688 48.25 17.49 -12.28
C LEU A 688 47.12 18.23 -13.00
N ARG A 689 45.85 17.97 -12.61
CA ARG A 689 44.71 18.72 -13.16
C ARG A 689 44.80 20.22 -12.80
N GLY A 690 45.12 20.55 -11.54
CA GLY A 690 45.32 21.93 -11.12
C GLY A 690 46.42 22.62 -11.94
N GLU A 691 47.60 21.97 -12.16
CA GLU A 691 48.67 22.49 -13.01
C GLU A 691 48.20 22.76 -14.44
N LEU A 692 47.34 21.87 -15.01
CA LEU A 692 46.85 22.02 -16.37
C LEU A 692 45.74 23.07 -16.46
N GLU A 693 44.91 23.22 -15.45
CA GLU A 693 43.90 24.30 -15.39
C GLU A 693 44.58 25.66 -15.30
N GLU A 694 45.68 25.79 -14.52
CA GLU A 694 46.49 27.01 -14.52
C GLU A 694 47.11 27.28 -15.92
N LEU A 695 47.51 26.23 -16.66
CA LEU A 695 47.99 26.35 -18.03
C LEU A 695 46.91 26.87 -18.97
N GLU A 696 45.64 26.38 -18.86
CA GLU A 696 44.52 26.89 -19.64
C GLU A 696 44.21 28.35 -19.35
N GLU A 697 44.29 28.76 -18.08
CA GLU A 697 44.10 30.15 -17.70
C GLU A 697 45.15 31.03 -18.30
N ARG A 698 46.43 30.59 -18.27
CA ARG A 698 47.55 31.26 -18.92
C ARG A 698 47.38 31.35 -20.43
N ALA A 699 46.93 30.24 -21.04
CA ALA A 699 46.71 30.18 -22.47
C ALA A 699 45.49 30.94 -22.97
N ARG A 700 44.59 31.35 -22.05
CA ARG A 700 43.26 31.86 -22.38
C ARG A 700 42.49 30.96 -23.33
N ARG A 701 42.60 29.68 -23.18
CA ARG A 701 41.96 28.64 -23.99
C ARG A 701 41.31 27.64 -23.07
N ARG A 702 40.05 27.23 -23.36
CA ARG A 702 39.32 26.20 -22.61
C ARG A 702 39.29 24.85 -23.30
N ASP A 703 40.06 24.68 -24.36
CA ASP A 703 40.07 23.48 -25.22
C ASP A 703 41.35 22.70 -25.13
N LEU A 704 42.24 23.07 -24.19
CA LEU A 704 43.54 22.42 -24.03
C LEU A 704 43.46 21.17 -23.18
N VAL A 705 42.69 21.22 -22.09
CA VAL A 705 42.52 20.13 -21.15
C VAL A 705 41.29 19.29 -21.52
N VAL A 706 41.36 17.99 -21.36
CA VAL A 706 40.26 17.05 -21.58
C VAL A 706 39.16 17.36 -20.58
N GLY A 707 37.89 17.19 -21.01
CA GLY A 707 36.72 17.38 -20.13
C GLY A 707 36.51 16.22 -19.15
N ASP A 708 35.57 16.40 -18.20
CA ASP A 708 35.26 15.38 -17.21
C ASP A 708 34.78 14.05 -17.83
N ASP A 709 34.10 14.10 -18.98
CA ASP A 709 33.69 12.88 -19.70
C ASP A 709 34.89 12.10 -20.25
N ASP A 710 35.95 12.78 -20.71
CA ASP A 710 37.15 12.13 -21.17
C ASP A 710 37.91 11.51 -19.97
N VAL A 711 37.99 12.22 -18.84
CA VAL A 711 38.58 11.71 -17.59
C VAL A 711 37.76 10.51 -17.07
N TYR A 712 36.43 10.58 -17.16
CA TYR A 712 35.54 9.45 -16.84
C TYR A 712 35.92 8.23 -17.70
N ALA A 713 36.04 8.40 -19.01
CA ALA A 713 36.39 7.32 -19.93
C ALA A 713 37.76 6.69 -19.61
N LEU A 714 38.74 7.51 -19.18
CA LEU A 714 40.06 7.01 -18.75
C LEU A 714 39.98 6.12 -17.51
N TYR A 715 39.15 6.48 -16.53
CA TYR A 715 38.92 5.65 -15.35
C TYR A 715 38.08 4.42 -15.69
N ASP A 716 37.01 4.60 -16.49
CA ASP A 716 36.10 3.54 -16.89
C ASP A 716 36.83 2.38 -17.60
N ALA A 717 37.80 2.72 -18.48
CA ALA A 717 38.61 1.73 -19.18
C ALA A 717 39.60 0.97 -18.28
N ARG A 718 40.00 1.55 -17.16
CA ARG A 718 41.04 1.02 -16.26
C ARG A 718 40.50 0.31 -15.03
N ILE A 719 39.26 0.62 -14.62
CA ILE A 719 38.63 0.07 -13.42
C ILE A 719 37.64 -1.04 -13.80
N PRO A 720 37.72 -2.23 -13.18
CA PRO A 720 36.80 -3.34 -13.47
C PRO A 720 35.32 -2.99 -13.24
N THR A 721 34.46 -3.68 -13.97
CA THR A 721 32.99 -3.45 -13.93
C THR A 721 32.30 -3.79 -12.60
N ASP A 722 32.93 -4.60 -11.76
CA ASP A 722 32.46 -5.00 -10.44
C ASP A 722 32.82 -4.00 -9.33
N VAL A 723 33.58 -2.95 -9.64
CA VAL A 723 33.95 -1.89 -8.71
C VAL A 723 32.90 -0.79 -8.73
N VAL A 724 31.95 -0.88 -7.81
CA VAL A 724 30.76 0.00 -7.74
C VAL A 724 30.72 0.89 -6.49
N SER A 725 31.76 0.90 -5.67
CA SER A 725 31.89 1.71 -4.45
C SER A 725 33.33 1.84 -4.00
N ALA A 726 33.61 2.74 -3.09
CA ALA A 726 34.93 2.93 -2.46
C ALA A 726 35.45 1.62 -1.86
N ARG A 727 34.61 0.86 -1.18
CA ARG A 727 34.97 -0.44 -0.58
C ARG A 727 35.41 -1.46 -1.62
N HIS A 728 34.68 -1.56 -2.74
CA HIS A 728 35.05 -2.45 -3.85
C HIS A 728 36.37 -1.98 -4.49
N PHE A 729 36.49 -0.66 -4.64
CA PHE A 729 37.72 -0.05 -5.18
C PHE A 729 38.92 -0.35 -4.29
N ASP A 730 38.84 -0.11 -2.98
CA ASP A 730 39.91 -0.37 -2.03
C ASP A 730 40.35 -1.85 -2.05
N ALA A 731 39.39 -2.76 -2.11
CA ALA A 731 39.66 -4.19 -2.16
C ALA A 731 40.40 -4.61 -3.46
N TRP A 732 39.94 -4.05 -4.58
CA TRP A 732 40.57 -4.26 -5.88
C TRP A 732 41.94 -3.59 -5.97
N TRP A 733 42.01 -2.28 -5.63
CA TRP A 733 43.23 -1.47 -5.76
C TRP A 733 44.37 -1.97 -4.86
N LYS A 734 44.05 -2.49 -3.67
CA LYS A 734 45.02 -3.10 -2.77
C LYS A 734 45.84 -4.22 -3.47
N LYS A 735 45.22 -4.98 -4.38
CA LYS A 735 45.89 -6.04 -5.16
C LYS A 735 46.56 -5.47 -6.42
N GLN A 736 45.86 -4.62 -7.15
CA GLN A 736 46.27 -4.10 -8.44
C GLN A 736 47.48 -3.19 -8.34
N ARG A 737 47.59 -2.34 -7.33
CA ARG A 737 48.74 -1.43 -7.14
C ARG A 737 50.08 -2.12 -6.97
N HIS A 738 50.10 -3.42 -6.59
CA HIS A 738 51.35 -4.19 -6.52
C HIS A 738 51.82 -4.71 -7.89
N GLN A 739 50.88 -4.86 -8.82
CA GLN A 739 51.18 -5.34 -10.17
C GLN A 739 51.45 -4.18 -11.12
N THR A 740 50.64 -3.16 -11.07
CA THR A 740 50.69 -1.95 -11.90
C THR A 740 50.44 -0.71 -11.01
N PRO A 741 51.46 -0.19 -10.35
CA PRO A 741 51.33 0.90 -9.40
C PRO A 741 50.80 2.21 -10.03
N ASP A 742 51.17 2.43 -11.33
CA ASP A 742 50.84 3.67 -12.05
C ASP A 742 49.57 3.55 -12.93
N LEU A 743 48.83 2.43 -12.86
CA LEU A 743 47.63 2.19 -13.68
C LEU A 743 46.64 3.34 -13.68
N LEU A 744 46.42 3.97 -12.55
CA LEU A 744 45.46 5.06 -12.36
C LEU A 744 46.10 6.45 -12.29
N THR A 745 47.42 6.54 -12.40
CA THR A 745 48.15 7.82 -12.44
C THR A 745 48.10 8.37 -13.86
N PHE A 746 47.61 9.56 -14.04
CA PHE A 746 47.52 10.21 -15.34
C PHE A 746 48.84 10.90 -15.69
N THR A 747 49.10 10.94 -16.96
CA THR A 747 50.22 11.72 -17.55
C THR A 747 49.65 13.00 -18.19
N ARG A 748 50.53 13.98 -18.47
CA ARG A 748 50.12 15.19 -19.24
C ARG A 748 49.47 14.83 -20.58
N ALA A 749 50.01 13.82 -21.27
CA ALA A 749 49.48 13.35 -22.53
C ALA A 749 48.06 12.75 -22.42
N ASP A 750 47.65 12.15 -21.27
CA ASP A 750 46.30 11.66 -21.04
C ASP A 750 45.29 12.79 -20.90
N LEU A 751 45.72 13.97 -20.40
CA LEU A 751 44.85 15.09 -20.03
C LEU A 751 44.92 16.29 -20.99
N LEU A 752 45.82 16.32 -21.97
CA LEU A 752 45.92 17.38 -22.96
C LEU A 752 45.38 16.93 -24.33
N ARG A 753 44.56 17.76 -24.94
CA ARG A 753 44.01 17.52 -26.30
C ARG A 753 44.96 17.95 -27.43
N THR A 754 45.88 18.89 -27.15
CA THR A 754 46.76 19.47 -28.13
C THR A 754 48.15 19.70 -27.53
N GLU A 755 49.24 19.48 -28.30
CA GLU A 755 50.59 19.79 -27.86
C GLU A 755 50.79 21.29 -27.62
N GLU A 756 51.58 21.63 -26.59
CA GLU A 756 51.82 22.98 -26.09
C GLU A 756 52.47 23.86 -27.17
N THR A 757 51.89 24.98 -27.47
CA THR A 757 52.54 26.07 -28.19
C THR A 757 53.01 27.11 -27.16
N GLY A 758 54.35 27.07 -26.85
CA GLY A 758 55.14 28.20 -26.37
C GLY A 758 54.84 28.85 -25.02
N ASP A 759 55.47 28.40 -23.96
CA ASP A 759 55.47 28.99 -22.60
C ASP A 759 56.24 30.34 -22.53
N ALA A 760 57.04 30.66 -23.62
CA ALA A 760 57.88 31.84 -23.68
C ALA A 760 57.11 33.19 -23.75
N ASP A 761 55.89 33.15 -24.28
CA ASP A 761 55.09 34.36 -24.49
C ASP A 761 54.21 34.77 -23.23
N ARG A 762 54.20 33.90 -22.19
CA ARG A 762 53.45 34.11 -20.97
C ARG A 762 54.30 33.89 -19.71
N PRO A 763 55.13 34.89 -19.36
CA PRO A 763 56.08 34.75 -18.24
C PRO A 763 55.35 34.66 -16.90
N ASP A 764 55.88 33.90 -15.94
CA ASP A 764 55.41 33.81 -14.55
C ASP A 764 55.75 35.06 -13.71
N SER A 765 56.55 35.94 -14.23
CA SER A 765 56.97 37.17 -13.54
C SER A 765 57.14 38.32 -14.51
N TRP A 766 56.94 39.53 -14.01
CA TRP A 766 57.10 40.79 -14.70
C TRP A 766 58.25 41.57 -14.09
N ARG A 767 59.15 42.07 -14.92
CA ARG A 767 60.25 42.88 -14.48
C ARG A 767 59.91 44.36 -14.67
N ALA A 768 59.77 45.09 -13.57
CA ALA A 768 59.56 46.53 -13.53
C ALA A 768 60.73 47.19 -12.92
N GLY A 769 61.61 47.80 -13.77
CA GLY A 769 62.90 48.37 -13.33
C GLY A 769 63.82 47.31 -12.72
N ASP A 770 64.16 47.43 -11.45
CA ASP A 770 64.96 46.51 -10.66
C ASP A 770 64.17 45.52 -9.84
N VAL A 771 62.82 45.55 -9.93
CA VAL A 771 61.91 44.68 -9.18
C VAL A 771 61.33 43.63 -10.11
N THR A 772 61.31 42.38 -9.64
CA THR A 772 60.59 41.28 -10.32
C THR A 772 59.32 40.94 -9.56
N LEU A 773 58.16 41.03 -10.22
CA LEU A 773 56.81 40.85 -9.64
C LEU A 773 56.19 39.59 -10.16
N PRO A 774 55.59 38.72 -9.32
CA PRO A 774 54.88 37.54 -9.78
C PRO A 774 53.64 37.89 -10.61
N LEU A 775 53.35 37.07 -11.63
CA LEU A 775 52.18 37.19 -12.44
C LEU A 775 51.27 35.98 -12.23
N THR A 776 49.94 36.22 -12.23
CA THR A 776 48.94 35.16 -12.34
C THR A 776 47.98 35.47 -13.50
N TYR A 777 47.43 34.42 -14.10
CA TYR A 777 46.56 34.52 -15.25
C TYR A 777 45.18 33.99 -14.90
N ARG A 778 44.15 34.73 -15.30
CA ARG A 778 42.76 34.31 -15.12
C ARG A 778 41.99 34.48 -16.40
N PHE A 779 41.26 33.40 -16.80
CA PHE A 779 40.38 33.43 -17.97
C PHE A 779 38.93 33.31 -17.57
N GLN A 780 38.30 34.46 -17.25
CA GLN A 780 36.89 34.56 -16.92
C GLN A 780 36.29 35.78 -17.58
N PRO A 781 35.88 35.69 -18.86
CA PRO A 781 35.32 36.82 -19.60
C PRO A 781 34.17 37.48 -18.81
N GLY A 782 34.29 38.80 -18.56
CA GLY A 782 33.32 39.59 -17.78
C GLY A 782 33.63 39.75 -16.30
N ALA A 783 34.60 39.03 -15.77
CA ALA A 783 35.11 39.29 -14.41
C ALA A 783 36.00 40.56 -14.36
N ALA A 784 36.00 41.23 -13.21
CA ALA A 784 36.77 42.45 -13.02
C ALA A 784 38.28 42.20 -13.11
N ASP A 785 38.73 40.98 -12.79
CA ASP A 785 40.12 40.55 -12.77
C ASP A 785 40.47 39.58 -13.96
N ASP A 786 39.62 39.52 -14.98
CA ASP A 786 39.94 38.80 -16.20
C ASP A 786 41.21 39.35 -16.87
N GLY A 787 42.16 38.48 -17.23
CA GLY A 787 43.43 38.81 -17.82
C GLY A 787 44.63 38.48 -16.92
N VAL A 788 45.61 39.38 -16.90
CA VAL A 788 46.88 39.25 -16.15
C VAL A 788 46.82 40.03 -14.85
N THR A 789 47.13 39.37 -13.74
CA THR A 789 47.26 40.04 -12.44
C THR A 789 48.72 40.08 -12.02
N VAL A 790 49.17 41.29 -11.68
CA VAL A 790 50.52 41.57 -11.11
C VAL A 790 50.41 41.57 -9.61
N HIS A 791 51.18 40.73 -8.91
CA HIS A 791 51.24 40.71 -7.43
C HIS A 791 52.28 41.72 -6.99
N VAL A 792 51.86 42.74 -6.28
CA VAL A 792 52.71 43.86 -5.89
C VAL A 792 52.88 43.92 -4.38
N PRO A 793 54.05 43.57 -3.84
CA PRO A 793 54.30 43.78 -2.42
C PRO A 793 54.16 45.29 -2.05
N ILE A 794 53.57 45.57 -0.90
CA ILE A 794 53.24 46.93 -0.49
C ILE A 794 54.47 47.84 -0.35
N ASP A 795 55.59 47.28 0.02
CA ASP A 795 56.88 47.99 0.22
C ASP A 795 57.52 48.49 -1.07
N VAL A 796 57.19 47.90 -2.24
CA VAL A 796 57.69 48.34 -3.55
C VAL A 796 56.60 49.13 -4.31
N LEU A 797 55.35 49.16 -3.85
CA LEU A 797 54.23 49.80 -4.56
C LEU A 797 54.50 51.24 -4.96
N ALA A 798 55.12 52.06 -4.08
CA ALA A 798 55.39 53.47 -4.35
C ALA A 798 56.51 53.72 -5.38
N ARG A 799 57.30 52.70 -5.74
CA ARG A 799 58.42 52.77 -6.69
C ARG A 799 58.05 52.40 -8.13
N LEU A 800 56.86 51.83 -8.33
CA LEU A 800 56.44 51.34 -9.63
C LEU A 800 55.87 52.47 -10.50
N GLY A 801 56.26 52.51 -11.75
CA GLY A 801 55.73 53.42 -12.76
C GLY A 801 54.62 52.73 -13.58
N GLY A 802 53.50 53.48 -13.84
CA GLY A 802 52.42 52.90 -14.65
C GLY A 802 52.78 52.54 -16.07
N ASP A 803 53.72 53.23 -16.66
CA ASP A 803 54.14 53.01 -18.07
C ASP A 803 54.82 51.68 -18.30
N GLU A 804 55.45 51.10 -17.25
CA GLU A 804 56.14 49.82 -17.31
C GLU A 804 55.26 48.64 -17.62
N PHE A 805 53.96 48.76 -17.26
CA PHE A 805 52.93 47.72 -17.44
C PHE A 805 52.09 47.89 -18.70
N ALA A 806 52.27 49.03 -19.43
CA ALA A 806 51.45 49.35 -20.60
C ALA A 806 51.64 48.39 -21.75
N TRP A 807 52.80 47.74 -21.88
CA TRP A 807 53.08 46.79 -22.96
C TRP A 807 52.42 45.43 -22.82
N GLN A 808 51.82 45.10 -21.73
CA GLN A 808 51.27 43.78 -21.53
C GLN A 808 52.25 42.62 -21.79
N VAL A 809 51.89 41.41 -21.38
CA VAL A 809 52.68 40.23 -21.67
C VAL A 809 52.78 39.97 -23.20
N PRO A 810 53.86 39.36 -23.70
CA PRO A 810 54.05 39.16 -25.16
C PRO A 810 52.86 38.57 -25.89
N ALA A 811 52.20 37.54 -25.32
CA ALA A 811 51.03 36.89 -25.88
C ALA A 811 49.82 37.81 -26.11
N LEU A 812 49.66 38.90 -25.38
CA LEU A 812 48.51 39.82 -25.48
C LEU A 812 48.82 41.12 -26.23
N ARG A 813 50.09 41.37 -26.66
CA ARG A 813 50.51 42.58 -27.28
C ARG A 813 49.82 42.85 -28.64
N GLU A 814 49.65 41.83 -29.50
CA GLU A 814 49.01 41.98 -30.81
C GLU A 814 47.52 42.37 -30.61
N GLU A 815 46.86 41.71 -29.67
CA GLU A 815 45.45 42.04 -29.38
C GLU A 815 45.34 43.45 -28.76
N LEU A 816 46.24 43.82 -27.87
CA LEU A 816 46.28 45.14 -27.27
C LEU A 816 46.46 46.23 -28.33
N VAL A 817 47.49 46.10 -29.17
CA VAL A 817 47.74 47.09 -30.23
C VAL A 817 46.58 47.14 -31.23
N THR A 818 46.00 45.99 -31.56
CA THR A 818 44.77 45.94 -32.40
C THR A 818 43.62 46.68 -31.75
N ALA A 819 43.38 46.49 -30.46
CA ALA A 819 42.32 47.17 -29.72
C ALA A 819 42.58 48.68 -29.64
N LEU A 820 43.83 49.11 -29.40
CA LEU A 820 44.22 50.50 -29.41
C LEU A 820 43.98 51.18 -30.76
N ILE A 821 44.35 50.52 -31.89
CA ILE A 821 44.06 51.00 -33.25
C ILE A 821 42.53 51.12 -33.44
N ARG A 822 41.76 50.13 -32.99
CA ARG A 822 40.31 50.15 -33.07
C ARG A 822 39.66 51.22 -32.20
N SER A 823 40.28 51.65 -31.11
CA SER A 823 39.78 52.68 -30.24
C SER A 823 39.86 54.11 -30.86
N LEU A 824 40.71 54.30 -31.81
CA LEU A 824 40.89 55.58 -32.52
C LEU A 824 39.60 56.11 -33.16
N PRO A 825 39.41 57.43 -33.22
CA PRO A 825 38.35 58.10 -33.96
C PRO A 825 38.28 57.57 -35.40
N LYS A 826 37.06 57.48 -35.97
CA LYS A 826 36.79 56.87 -37.29
C LYS A 826 37.67 57.45 -38.39
N ASP A 827 37.96 58.73 -38.34
CA ASP A 827 38.74 59.41 -39.35
C ASP A 827 40.24 59.05 -39.35
N LEU A 828 40.79 58.76 -38.20
CA LEU A 828 42.17 58.28 -38.05
C LEU A 828 42.22 56.77 -38.30
N ARG A 829 41.27 55.97 -37.74
CA ARG A 829 41.24 54.52 -37.78
C ARG A 829 41.21 53.96 -39.21
N ARG A 830 40.51 54.61 -40.16
CA ARG A 830 40.41 54.17 -41.55
C ARG A 830 41.75 54.02 -42.25
N ASN A 831 42.80 54.71 -41.78
CA ASN A 831 44.15 54.65 -42.37
C ASN A 831 44.94 53.42 -41.94
N PHE A 832 44.38 52.62 -41.00
CA PHE A 832 45.03 51.46 -40.35
C PHE A 832 44.22 50.19 -40.49
N VAL A 833 43.52 50.02 -41.60
CA VAL A 833 42.67 48.86 -41.93
C VAL A 833 43.40 47.95 -42.91
N PRO A 834 43.51 46.62 -42.62
CA PRO A 834 43.01 45.87 -41.41
C PRO A 834 43.82 46.16 -40.16
N ALA A 835 43.15 46.40 -39.03
CA ALA A 835 43.82 46.71 -37.76
C ALA A 835 44.75 45.62 -37.23
N PRO A 836 44.43 44.29 -37.32
CA PRO A 836 45.33 43.24 -36.89
C PRO A 836 46.61 43.17 -37.65
N ASP A 837 46.55 43.35 -39.01
CA ASP A 837 47.75 43.30 -39.86
C ASP A 837 48.67 44.50 -39.61
N THR A 838 48.06 45.68 -39.39
CA THR A 838 48.79 46.89 -38.97
C THR A 838 49.43 46.71 -37.58
N ALA A 839 48.73 46.11 -36.62
CA ALA A 839 49.26 45.84 -35.26
C ALA A 839 50.48 44.92 -35.35
N ARG A 840 50.37 43.81 -36.08
CA ARG A 840 51.49 42.85 -36.26
C ARG A 840 52.70 43.49 -36.94
N ALA A 841 52.46 44.25 -37.96
CA ALA A 841 53.55 44.95 -38.64
C ALA A 841 54.21 46.05 -37.80
N VAL A 842 53.45 46.75 -36.95
CA VAL A 842 53.94 47.78 -36.02
C VAL A 842 54.80 47.09 -34.93
N LEU A 843 54.27 46.01 -34.31
CA LEU A 843 55.00 45.27 -33.28
C LEU A 843 56.31 44.67 -33.79
N GLY A 844 56.37 44.22 -35.05
CA GLY A 844 57.62 43.74 -35.64
C GLY A 844 58.73 44.81 -35.82
N ALA A 845 58.36 46.08 -35.65
CA ALA A 845 59.30 47.19 -35.83
C ALA A 845 59.60 47.96 -34.53
N ILE A 846 58.99 47.62 -33.40
CA ILE A 846 59.21 48.29 -32.10
C ILE A 846 59.83 47.31 -31.15
N ASP A 847 60.81 47.78 -30.39
CA ASP A 847 61.30 47.06 -29.21
C ASP A 847 60.55 47.57 -27.96
N PRO A 848 59.73 46.71 -27.31
CA PRO A 848 58.97 47.05 -26.15
C PRO A 848 59.82 47.47 -24.91
N ALA A 849 61.11 47.12 -24.90
CA ALA A 849 62.02 47.48 -23.84
C ALA A 849 62.61 48.87 -23.97
N ALA A 850 62.52 49.47 -25.19
CA ALA A 850 63.24 50.75 -25.54
C ALA A 850 62.40 51.99 -25.22
N GLU A 851 61.07 51.92 -25.25
CA GLU A 851 60.23 53.10 -25.08
C GLU A 851 58.77 52.75 -24.67
N PRO A 852 58.02 53.73 -24.10
CA PRO A 852 56.63 53.54 -23.70
C PRO A 852 55.72 53.23 -24.88
N LEU A 853 54.59 52.43 -24.65
CA LEU A 853 53.72 51.92 -25.69
C LEU A 853 53.11 52.98 -26.60
N LEU A 854 52.43 53.96 -26.05
CA LEU A 854 51.71 54.98 -26.87
C LEU A 854 52.61 55.88 -27.73
N PRO A 855 53.73 56.40 -27.20
CA PRO A 855 54.71 57.10 -28.03
C PRO A 855 55.28 56.23 -29.12
N ALA A 856 55.61 54.97 -28.85
CA ALA A 856 56.11 54.05 -29.84
C ALA A 856 55.10 53.81 -30.96
N LEU A 857 53.83 53.56 -30.58
CA LEU A 857 52.75 53.40 -31.55
C LEU A 857 52.53 54.68 -32.42
N GLN A 858 52.50 55.80 -31.80
CA GLN A 858 52.34 57.11 -32.51
C GLN A 858 53.41 57.27 -33.58
N ARG A 859 54.66 57.05 -33.21
CA ARG A 859 55.79 57.17 -34.10
C ARG A 859 55.73 56.20 -35.28
N GLU A 860 55.42 54.91 -34.95
CA GLU A 860 55.44 53.84 -35.98
C GLU A 860 54.21 53.92 -36.92
N LEU A 861 53.08 54.28 -36.40
CA LEU A 861 51.84 54.50 -37.18
C LEU A 861 52.07 55.71 -38.14
N ARG A 862 52.69 56.82 -37.68
CA ARG A 862 53.06 57.96 -38.52
C ARG A 862 54.09 57.57 -39.60
N ARG A 863 55.06 56.75 -39.23
CA ARG A 863 56.09 56.33 -40.18
C ARG A 863 55.48 55.54 -41.35
N ARG A 864 54.48 54.74 -41.05
CA ARG A 864 53.84 53.80 -42.02
C ARG A 864 52.76 54.47 -42.85
N SER A 865 51.99 55.35 -42.34
CA SER A 865 50.80 55.96 -43.01
C SER A 865 50.99 57.43 -43.38
N GLY A 866 52.02 58.10 -42.87
CA GLY A 866 52.16 59.56 -42.96
C GLY A 866 51.20 60.35 -42.09
N VAL A 867 50.21 59.68 -41.42
CA VAL A 867 49.20 60.37 -40.60
C VAL A 867 49.69 60.46 -39.16
N SER A 868 49.64 61.66 -38.60
CA SER A 868 49.98 61.92 -37.22
C SER A 868 48.80 61.58 -36.31
N VAL A 869 48.93 60.62 -35.41
CA VAL A 869 47.92 60.21 -34.45
C VAL A 869 48.32 60.86 -33.09
N PRO A 870 47.51 61.75 -32.54
CA PRO A 870 47.77 62.32 -31.22
C PRO A 870 47.67 61.21 -30.16
N ILE A 871 48.44 61.26 -29.04
CA ILE A 871 48.43 60.28 -27.98
C ILE A 871 47.08 60.21 -27.28
N ASP A 872 46.43 61.31 -27.09
CA ASP A 872 45.04 61.43 -26.51
C ASP A 872 43.95 60.92 -27.42
N ALA A 873 44.23 60.59 -28.69
CA ALA A 873 43.29 59.93 -29.59
C ALA A 873 43.07 58.44 -29.27
N PHE A 874 44.01 57.80 -28.50
CA PHE A 874 43.84 56.42 -28.08
C PHE A 874 42.94 56.38 -26.86
N ASP A 875 41.75 55.74 -26.97
CA ASP A 875 40.76 55.63 -25.93
C ASP A 875 41.04 54.36 -25.09
N LEU A 876 41.73 54.51 -23.95
CA LEU A 876 42.11 53.42 -23.08
C LEU A 876 40.92 52.80 -22.32
N ASP A 877 39.83 53.53 -22.19
CA ASP A 877 38.61 53.04 -21.52
C ASP A 877 37.79 52.11 -22.43
N LYS A 878 38.02 52.15 -23.74
CA LYS A 878 37.43 51.22 -24.69
C LYS A 878 38.20 49.87 -24.80
N LEU A 879 39.33 49.75 -24.10
CA LEU A 879 40.06 48.50 -24.12
C LEU A 879 39.27 47.41 -23.35
N PRO A 880 39.20 46.20 -23.87
CA PRO A 880 38.70 45.03 -23.16
C PRO A 880 39.43 44.87 -21.79
N ALA A 881 38.66 44.48 -20.81
CA ALA A 881 39.19 44.40 -19.41
C ALA A 881 40.46 43.55 -19.27
N HIS A 882 40.56 42.44 -19.99
CA HIS A 882 41.70 41.53 -19.96
C HIS A 882 43.00 42.07 -20.59
N LEU A 883 42.88 43.12 -21.43
CA LEU A 883 44.06 43.78 -21.98
C LEU A 883 44.68 44.84 -21.10
N ARG A 884 44.07 45.09 -19.90
CA ARG A 884 44.61 45.96 -18.87
C ARG A 884 45.04 45.09 -17.68
N MET A 885 46.30 45.20 -17.29
CA MET A 885 46.81 44.43 -16.12
C MET A 885 46.04 44.80 -14.86
N THR A 886 45.73 43.82 -14.04
CA THR A 886 45.20 44.00 -12.69
C THR A 886 46.34 43.97 -11.73
N PHE A 887 46.33 44.84 -10.74
CA PHE A 887 47.34 44.91 -9.65
C PHE A 887 46.71 44.41 -8.37
N ALA A 888 47.24 43.37 -7.75
CA ALA A 888 46.94 42.88 -6.44
C ALA A 888 48.03 43.31 -5.48
N VAL A 889 47.72 44.26 -4.60
CA VAL A 889 48.69 44.72 -3.61
C VAL A 889 48.62 43.87 -2.36
N GLU A 890 49.76 43.26 -2.00
CA GLU A 890 49.86 42.30 -0.91
C GLU A 890 50.73 42.87 0.22
N SER A 891 50.36 42.59 1.46
CA SER A 891 51.12 42.85 2.67
C SER A 891 52.35 41.96 2.71
N THR A 892 53.29 42.22 3.59
CA THR A 892 54.50 41.46 3.84
C THR A 892 54.26 40.01 4.29
N ASP A 893 53.04 39.68 4.72
CA ASP A 893 52.58 38.35 5.07
C ASP A 893 51.81 37.61 3.93
N GLY A 894 51.70 38.23 2.74
CA GLY A 894 51.02 37.66 1.59
C GLY A 894 49.50 37.89 1.56
N THR A 895 48.98 38.72 2.48
CA THR A 895 47.51 39.03 2.51
C THR A 895 47.22 40.16 1.50
N GLU A 896 46.23 39.95 0.62
CA GLU A 896 45.80 40.96 -0.35
C GLU A 896 45.14 42.16 0.38
N LEU A 897 45.70 43.38 0.19
CA LEU A 897 45.22 44.60 0.75
C LEU A 897 44.27 45.36 -0.15
N ALA A 898 44.52 45.31 -1.43
CA ALA A 898 43.72 45.98 -2.43
C ALA A 898 43.97 45.41 -3.82
N ARG A 899 42.95 45.46 -4.66
CA ARG A 899 43.00 45.02 -6.08
C ARG A 899 42.40 46.12 -6.98
N GLY A 900 42.98 46.32 -8.15
CA GLY A 900 42.48 47.27 -9.12
C GLY A 900 43.28 47.34 -10.40
N LYS A 901 42.75 47.96 -11.48
CA LYS A 901 43.44 48.17 -12.75
C LYS A 901 44.11 49.51 -12.91
N ASP A 902 43.94 50.40 -11.93
CA ASP A 902 44.59 51.71 -11.85
C ASP A 902 45.65 51.72 -10.74
N LEU A 903 46.91 51.60 -11.15
CA LEU A 903 48.04 51.55 -10.20
C LEU A 903 48.16 52.84 -9.41
N ARG A 904 47.90 54.03 -10.01
CA ARG A 904 47.97 55.33 -9.30
C ARG A 904 46.88 55.41 -8.24
N ALA A 905 45.64 55.03 -8.55
CA ALA A 905 44.56 55.02 -7.55
C ALA A 905 44.89 54.08 -6.36
N LEU A 906 45.54 52.94 -6.63
CA LEU A 906 46.01 52.02 -5.58
C LEU A 906 47.13 52.63 -4.72
N GLN A 907 48.10 53.33 -5.37
CA GLN A 907 49.18 54.05 -4.68
C GLN A 907 48.67 55.17 -3.77
N GLU A 908 47.70 55.97 -4.24
CA GLU A 908 47.02 56.99 -3.46
C GLU A 908 46.31 56.43 -2.25
N ARG A 909 45.50 55.38 -2.48
CA ARG A 909 44.70 54.72 -1.44
C ARG A 909 45.55 54.04 -0.35
N LEU A 910 46.68 53.48 -0.74
CA LEU A 910 47.59 52.75 0.16
C LEU A 910 48.84 53.53 0.60
N THR A 911 48.88 54.84 0.39
CA THR A 911 50.06 55.67 0.74
C THR A 911 50.49 55.54 2.21
N THR A 912 49.55 55.53 3.13
CA THR A 912 49.87 55.40 4.57
C THR A 912 50.35 53.99 4.93
N PRO A 913 49.65 52.92 4.54
CA PRO A 913 50.13 51.54 4.75
C PRO A 913 51.49 51.25 4.10
N ALA A 914 51.73 51.75 2.89
CA ALA A 914 52.99 51.59 2.17
C ALA A 914 54.18 52.27 2.92
N ARG A 915 53.97 53.50 3.40
CA ARG A 915 54.99 54.18 4.24
C ARG A 915 55.27 53.41 5.53
N GLN A 916 54.31 52.90 6.15
CA GLN A 916 54.47 52.08 7.36
C GLN A 916 55.26 50.79 7.05
N ALA A 917 54.93 50.04 6.01
CA ALA A 917 55.67 48.83 5.58
C ALA A 917 57.13 49.10 5.26
N VAL A 918 57.45 50.23 4.59
CA VAL A 918 58.84 50.67 4.33
C VAL A 918 59.52 50.98 5.62
N ALA A 919 58.88 51.73 6.58
CA ALA A 919 59.44 52.05 7.86
C ALA A 919 59.76 50.82 8.73
N ASP A 920 58.85 49.85 8.71
CA ASP A 920 59.02 48.59 9.43
C ASP A 920 60.19 47.77 8.86
N THR A 921 60.37 47.75 7.54
CA THR A 921 61.50 47.11 6.90
C THR A 921 62.83 47.79 7.23
N VAL A 922 62.87 49.11 7.29
CA VAL A 922 64.04 49.90 7.74
C VAL A 922 64.27 49.74 9.22
N GLY A 923 63.23 49.70 10.05
CA GLY A 923 63.28 49.44 11.48
C GLY A 923 63.85 48.07 11.84
N ALA A 924 63.53 47.07 11.06
CA ALA A 924 64.08 45.73 11.26
C ALA A 924 65.60 45.63 10.96
N CYS A 925 66.12 46.55 10.15
CA CYS A 925 67.54 46.67 9.89
C CYS A 925 68.29 47.48 10.96
N SER A 926 67.61 48.18 11.92
CA SER A 926 68.12 49.04 12.91
C SER A 926 68.12 48.45 14.35
N ALA A 927 68.02 47.18 14.52
CA ALA A 927 68.16 46.52 15.79
C ALA A 927 69.67 46.69 16.34
N PRO A 928 69.85 47.15 17.57
CA PRO A 928 71.20 47.48 18.08
C PRO A 928 71.96 46.17 18.38
N GLY A 929 72.95 45.92 17.52
CA GLY A 929 73.79 44.74 17.71
C GLY A 929 74.94 44.53 16.75
N CYS A 930 75.26 45.52 15.90
CA CYS A 930 76.49 45.46 15.04
C CYS A 930 77.26 46.75 15.13
N ALA A 931 78.11 46.83 16.19
CA ALA A 931 79.21 47.85 16.20
C ALA A 931 80.42 47.25 15.55
N ALA A 932 80.85 47.93 14.51
CA ALA A 932 82.16 48.15 13.91
C ALA A 932 83.26 47.09 14.05
N GLY A 933 83.72 46.58 12.96
CA GLY A 933 85.07 46.12 12.70
C GLY A 933 85.27 45.71 11.28
N PRO A 934 86.26 46.17 10.56
CA PRO A 934 86.37 46.02 9.13
C PRO A 934 87.10 44.71 8.77
N THR A 935 86.79 44.13 7.71
CA THR A 935 87.59 43.50 6.66
C THR A 935 86.98 42.21 6.05
N THR A 936 86.93 42.26 4.76
CA THR A 936 87.15 41.20 3.77
C THR A 936 86.22 40.02 3.69
N SER A 937 85.64 39.99 2.54
CA SER A 937 85.46 38.80 1.63
C SER A 937 84.48 37.69 1.97
N THR A 938 83.65 37.50 1.02
CA THR A 938 83.16 36.18 0.45
C THR A 938 82.14 35.33 1.23
N ASN A 939 81.13 35.03 0.47
CA ASN A 939 80.30 33.84 0.61
C ASN A 939 79.17 33.83 1.63
N CYS A 940 77.97 34.00 1.12
CA CYS A 940 76.77 33.48 1.71
C CYS A 940 76.54 32.04 1.29
N PRO A 941 76.16 31.12 2.13
CA PRO A 941 75.43 29.95 1.75
C PRO A 941 73.98 29.99 2.27
N ALA A 942 73.19 29.43 1.45
CA ALA A 942 71.75 29.13 1.70
C ALA A 942 71.54 28.22 2.91
N SER A 943 70.26 28.18 3.25
CA SER A 943 69.60 27.22 4.15
C SER A 943 69.47 27.60 5.62
N CYS A 944 68.25 27.82 6.00
CA CYS A 944 67.76 27.32 7.28
C CYS A 944 66.27 26.89 7.14
N SER A 945 66.17 25.59 7.10
CA SER A 945 64.95 24.85 7.34
C SER A 945 64.67 24.76 8.83
N ALA A 946 63.43 24.62 9.15
CA ALA A 946 62.87 23.70 10.14
C ALA A 946 62.38 24.20 11.49
N ALA A 947 61.19 23.79 11.69
CA ALA A 947 60.69 22.92 12.74
C ALA A 947 60.06 23.57 13.99
N SER A 948 58.80 23.31 14.02
CA SER A 948 57.97 22.76 15.09
C SER A 948 58.16 23.28 16.54
N THR A 949 57.05 23.64 17.16
CA THR A 949 56.59 22.89 18.34
C THR A 949 55.18 23.34 18.75
N ALA A 950 54.41 22.34 19.10
CA ALA A 950 53.07 22.43 19.65
C ALA A 950 53.05 22.92 21.08
N ALA A 951 51.97 23.61 21.45
CA ALA A 951 51.49 23.63 22.83
C ALA A 951 49.97 23.77 22.88
N ARG A 952 49.38 22.86 23.59
CA ARG A 952 48.01 22.78 24.02
C ARG A 952 47.63 23.82 25.07
N CYS A 953 46.35 24.20 25.06
CA CYS A 953 45.44 24.47 26.19
C CYS A 953 44.21 25.13 25.61
N GLY A 954 42.96 24.72 25.77
CA GLY A 954 42.30 24.24 26.93
C GLY A 954 40.96 25.00 27.04
N ALA A 955 39.89 24.33 26.76
CA ALA A 955 38.50 24.46 27.23
C ALA A 955 37.93 25.84 27.65
N THR A 956 36.75 26.21 27.09
CA THR A 956 35.54 26.30 27.91
C THR A 956 34.31 26.51 26.98
N ARG A 957 33.32 25.66 27.23
CA ARG A 957 31.92 25.76 26.71
C ARG A 957 31.26 27.03 27.27
N ARG A 958 30.48 27.69 26.46
CA ARG A 958 29.19 28.30 26.89
C ARG A 958 28.16 28.24 25.79
N SER A 959 27.04 27.61 26.14
CA SER A 959 25.73 27.50 25.49
C SER A 959 25.11 28.90 25.33
N TRP A 960 24.44 29.12 24.19
CA TRP A 960 23.35 30.08 24.10
C TRP A 960 22.28 29.55 23.18
N THR A 961 21.08 29.37 23.74
CA THR A 961 19.78 29.15 23.10
C THR A 961 19.18 30.52 22.80
N PRO A 962 18.44 30.69 21.72
CA PRO A 962 17.44 31.74 21.67
C PRO A 962 16.02 31.15 21.61
N ALA A 963 15.17 31.78 22.40
CA ALA A 963 13.77 31.53 22.55
C ALA A 963 12.94 32.06 21.40
N LEU A 964 11.80 31.38 21.21
CA LEU A 964 10.63 31.72 20.45
C LEU A 964 10.08 33.14 20.61
N ARG A 965 9.50 33.70 19.54
CA ARG A 965 8.14 34.29 19.51
C ARG A 965 7.58 34.34 18.07
N SER A 966 6.52 33.66 17.91
CA SER A 966 5.15 33.96 17.40
C SER A 966 4.96 35.12 16.41
N THR A 967 4.50 34.82 15.26
CA THR A 967 3.10 35.08 14.79
C THR A 967 2.72 34.06 13.76
#